data_ad8a5cbb35008c4a165ba69d491a3b42
#
_entry.id   ad8a5cbb35008c4a165ba69d491a3b42
#
_cell.length_a   1.000
_cell.length_b   1.000
_cell.length_c   1.000
_cell.angle_alpha   90.00
_cell.angle_beta   90.00
_cell.angle_gamma   90.00
#
_symmetry.space_group_name_H-M   'P 1'
#
loop_
_entity.id
_entity.type
_entity.pdbx_description
1 polymer ?
#
loop_
_entity_poly.entity_id
_entity_poly.type
_entity_poly.pdbx_seq_one_letter_code
_entity_poly.pdbx_strand_id
1 'polypeptide(L)'
;LNNKHALLAIAVSAAIQNAQAAPAQPASQPQEDTIVVQAAANDFKPGGDQLVPAFLDGQMANGGRLGMLGEQNAMDVPFNVIGYTSKLIEDQQAKTIADVVSNDAGVQNVQGYGNYAETYRIRGFKLDGDDMTFGGLAGIVPRQVVDASMLERVEVFKGANSLVNGVASSGVGGMINLEPKHATETPVTRVGVDYTSASQVGGSADIGRRFGDSNQFGARVNLLHREGESPIENDKRRTMLASLGLDYQGDRLRSSLDMGYQKKAFHGGTVGVNISGVDFIPEPPRNTSNYAQKWAYSNIENEFGLARAEYDLTDNWTSYLGFGMQHAHETGIYSSPKLNNINGNATASRLDTNAIHDVYSGMGGIRGDFDTGVVSHKVNVGYSAMLRRSNIAWAMNSKNPSPAVNIYDPQPAPMPVADLRGGNYSDPLTTARTRVQGWLLSDTLGVLDDRLLLTLGARYQNVVLRNYSNATGAETPNSRYDQTRWMPTYGLVYKAWDEVSFYANHTEALQPGQAAPKGTTNYGESTDIIHSKQNEVGVKMDYGRIGGSLALYEIKKPSGFNVASGDPDTLPTWKIDGEQRNRGIELNVFGEPVLGLRLNGSATWIDAELTKTQNGANNGNDPVGVPAYFMVLGAEYDIKPVDGLTATARVNRSGSQYVNTANTRKIDGYTTLDLGVRYKMQLNQARNEMTWRVGVDNVTNENYWASVDDGGTYIYQGEPRTLKVSMSYDF
;
A
#
# COMPACT_ATOMS: atom_id res chain seq x y z
N LEU A 1 -3.81 32.94 16.60
CA LEU A 1 -3.04 32.63 15.37
C LEU A 1 -1.76 31.92 15.80
N ASN A 2 -1.76 30.59 15.72
CA ASN A 2 -0.65 29.75 16.14
C ASN A 2 0.54 29.90 15.18
N ASN A 3 1.74 29.99 15.73
CA ASN A 3 3.02 30.16 15.01
C ASN A 3 3.31 29.12 13.89
N LYS A 4 2.54 28.05 13.81
CA LYS A 4 2.65 27.00 12.76
C LYS A 4 2.22 27.51 11.36
N HIS A 5 1.35 28.49 11.26
CA HIS A 5 0.91 29.06 9.97
C HIS A 5 1.85 30.13 9.40
N ALA A 6 2.65 30.75 10.25
CA ALA A 6 3.62 31.77 9.85
C ALA A 6 4.84 31.19 9.11
N LEU A 7 5.28 29.99 9.48
CA LEU A 7 6.38 29.29 8.80
C LEU A 7 6.02 28.83 7.38
N LEU A 8 4.75 28.47 7.15
CA LEU A 8 4.26 28.06 5.83
C LEU A 8 4.24 29.25 4.84
N ALA A 9 3.83 30.43 5.32
CA ALA A 9 3.76 31.64 4.51
C ALA A 9 5.17 32.19 4.14
N ILE A 10 6.16 32.00 5.01
CA ILE A 10 7.54 32.44 4.76
C ILE A 10 8.23 31.55 3.71
N ALA A 11 7.99 30.23 3.74
CA ALA A 11 8.56 29.31 2.76
C ALA A 11 8.02 29.57 1.32
N VAL A 12 6.74 29.88 1.19
CA VAL A 12 6.12 30.21 -0.10
C VAL A 12 6.62 31.55 -0.62
N SER A 13 6.79 32.56 0.23
CA SER A 13 7.28 33.89 -0.17
C SER A 13 8.75 33.89 -0.61
N ALA A 14 9.60 33.07 0.00
CA ALA A 14 10.99 32.90 -0.39
C ALA A 14 11.18 32.20 -1.73
N ALA A 15 10.29 31.23 -2.06
CA ALA A 15 10.32 30.51 -3.32
C ALA A 15 9.89 31.39 -4.53
N ILE A 16 8.98 32.32 -4.32
CA ILE A 16 8.48 33.23 -5.37
C ILE A 16 9.49 34.33 -5.73
N GLN A 17 10.32 34.78 -4.78
CA GLN A 17 11.28 35.87 -5.03
C GLN A 17 12.51 35.42 -5.86
N ASN A 18 12.82 34.16 -5.98
CA ASN A 18 13.95 33.66 -6.77
C ASN A 18 13.56 33.17 -8.19
N ALA A 19 12.33 33.37 -8.62
CA ALA A 19 11.84 33.01 -9.95
C ALA A 19 12.16 34.05 -11.04
N GLN A 20 13.21 34.84 -10.89
CA GLN A 20 13.67 35.73 -11.96
C GLN A 20 14.56 34.97 -12.94
N ALA A 21 14.16 35.05 -14.21
CA ALA A 21 14.65 34.34 -15.35
C ALA A 21 16.15 34.46 -15.62
N ALA A 22 16.81 33.34 -15.91
CA ALA A 22 18.10 33.31 -16.58
C ALA A 22 17.93 33.68 -18.08
N PRO A 23 18.92 34.32 -18.74
CA PRO A 23 18.78 34.78 -20.11
C PRO A 23 18.77 33.65 -21.13
N ALA A 24 17.87 33.74 -22.10
CA ALA A 24 17.65 32.76 -23.15
C ALA A 24 18.85 32.58 -24.09
N GLN A 25 19.25 31.36 -24.35
CA GLN A 25 20.10 31.00 -25.50
C GLN A 25 19.26 30.78 -26.77
N PRO A 26 19.81 31.06 -27.99
CA PRO A 26 19.02 31.04 -29.21
C PRO A 26 18.58 29.67 -29.66
N ALA A 27 17.38 29.60 -30.18
CA ALA A 27 16.69 28.41 -30.64
C ALA A 27 17.42 27.68 -31.77
N SER A 28 17.62 26.38 -31.63
CA SER A 28 17.89 25.45 -32.73
C SER A 28 16.57 24.88 -33.28
N GLN A 29 16.53 24.62 -34.58
CA GLN A 29 15.36 24.17 -35.34
C GLN A 29 14.82 22.81 -34.82
N PRO A 30 13.53 22.48 -35.03
CA PRO A 30 12.94 21.27 -34.56
C PRO A 30 13.54 20.06 -35.32
N GLN A 31 14.30 19.27 -34.61
CA GLN A 31 14.68 17.91 -35.01
C GLN A 31 13.59 16.98 -34.49
N GLU A 32 13.06 16.12 -35.34
CA GLU A 32 12.13 15.06 -34.94
C GLU A 32 12.75 14.25 -33.80
N ASP A 33 12.22 14.39 -32.60
CA ASP A 33 12.69 13.68 -31.42
C ASP A 33 12.30 12.21 -31.53
N THR A 34 13.17 11.49 -32.18
CA THR A 34 13.25 10.04 -32.02
C THR A 34 14.41 9.78 -31.06
N ILE A 35 14.10 9.12 -29.92
CA ILE A 35 15.06 8.46 -29.03
C ILE A 35 15.72 9.34 -27.97
N VAL A 36 15.13 9.40 -26.80
CA VAL A 36 15.83 9.66 -25.55
C VAL A 36 15.64 8.50 -24.52
N VAL A 37 14.94 7.46 -24.87
CA VAL A 37 14.60 6.36 -23.94
C VAL A 37 15.78 5.43 -23.61
N GLN A 38 16.87 5.45 -24.39
CA GLN A 38 17.98 4.50 -24.23
C GLN A 38 19.10 4.98 -23.29
N ALA A 39 19.25 6.26 -23.04
CA ALA A 39 20.34 6.78 -22.21
C ALA A 39 20.08 6.60 -20.69
N ALA A 40 18.86 6.74 -20.23
CA ALA A 40 18.52 6.60 -18.79
C ALA A 40 18.54 5.12 -18.32
N ALA A 41 18.29 4.18 -19.22
CA ALA A 41 18.34 2.75 -18.89
C ALA A 41 19.76 2.20 -18.72
N ASN A 42 20.77 2.85 -19.32
CA ASN A 42 22.15 2.37 -19.28
C ASN A 42 22.92 2.74 -17.99
N ASP A 43 22.40 3.67 -17.18
CA ASP A 43 23.07 4.13 -15.94
C ASP A 43 22.47 3.52 -14.66
N PHE A 44 21.37 2.76 -14.75
CA PHE A 44 20.77 2.11 -13.59
C PHE A 44 21.66 0.97 -13.07
N LYS A 45 22.07 1.10 -11.79
CA LYS A 45 22.81 0.07 -11.07
C LYS A 45 21.88 -0.65 -10.08
N PRO A 46 21.55 -1.94 -10.29
CA PRO A 46 20.73 -2.70 -9.36
C PRO A 46 21.34 -2.77 -7.96
N GLY A 47 20.46 -2.87 -6.94
CA GLY A 47 20.88 -3.09 -5.56
C GLY A 47 21.06 -1.81 -4.75
N GLY A 48 21.02 -0.61 -5.38
CA GLY A 48 21.12 0.69 -4.71
C GLY A 48 19.79 1.32 -4.34
N ASP A 49 19.86 2.61 -3.99
CA ASP A 49 18.70 3.47 -3.75
C ASP A 49 18.21 4.19 -5.01
N GLN A 50 18.93 4.05 -6.14
CA GLN A 50 18.49 4.59 -7.42
C GLN A 50 17.25 3.84 -7.92
N LEU A 51 16.15 4.55 -8.17
CA LEU A 51 14.90 3.95 -8.64
C LEU A 51 15.06 3.31 -10.03
N VAL A 52 14.42 2.16 -10.22
CA VAL A 52 14.29 1.55 -11.55
C VAL A 52 13.65 2.56 -12.50
N PRO A 53 14.21 2.84 -13.69
CA PRO A 53 13.64 3.78 -14.64
C PRO A 53 12.16 3.48 -14.96
N ALA A 54 11.37 4.53 -15.15
CA ALA A 54 10.00 4.37 -15.59
C ALA A 54 9.98 3.77 -17.01
N PHE A 55 9.11 2.81 -17.25
CA PHE A 55 8.95 2.17 -18.56
C PHE A 55 8.39 3.19 -19.57
N LEU A 56 9.16 3.52 -20.60
CA LEU A 56 8.84 4.56 -21.59
C LEU A 56 8.51 5.93 -20.96
N ASP A 57 9.20 6.31 -19.88
CA ASP A 57 8.90 7.52 -19.08
C ASP A 57 7.41 7.65 -18.70
N GLY A 58 6.77 6.50 -18.55
CA GLY A 58 5.33 6.34 -18.39
C GLY A 58 4.88 6.13 -16.94
N GLN A 59 3.72 5.48 -16.85
CA GLN A 59 3.01 5.27 -15.58
C GLN A 59 3.49 4.07 -14.79
N MET A 60 4.35 3.21 -15.38
CA MET A 60 4.80 1.95 -14.81
C MET A 60 6.32 1.89 -14.76
N ALA A 61 6.86 1.07 -13.85
CA ALA A 61 8.26 0.67 -13.84
C ALA A 61 8.37 -0.85 -13.73
N ASN A 62 9.25 -1.43 -14.54
CA ASN A 62 9.47 -2.88 -14.58
C ASN A 62 10.48 -3.30 -13.51
N GLY A 63 10.10 -3.14 -12.25
CA GLY A 63 10.91 -3.42 -11.08
C GLY A 63 10.55 -2.59 -9.87
N GLY A 64 11.39 -2.62 -8.85
CA GLY A 64 11.23 -1.87 -7.61
C GLY A 64 12.15 -2.38 -6.51
N ARG A 65 11.98 -1.83 -5.32
CA ARG A 65 12.78 -2.15 -4.14
C ARG A 65 12.43 -3.52 -3.56
N LEU A 66 13.43 -4.33 -3.40
CA LEU A 66 13.37 -5.62 -2.72
C LEU A 66 13.97 -5.53 -1.30
N GLY A 67 13.45 -4.61 -0.48
CA GLY A 67 13.92 -4.37 0.89
C GLY A 67 15.42 -4.08 0.93
N MET A 68 16.19 -4.89 1.70
CA MET A 68 17.63 -4.76 1.84
C MET A 68 18.42 -5.11 0.57
N LEU A 69 17.80 -5.81 -0.40
CA LEU A 69 18.44 -6.06 -1.71
C LEU A 69 18.45 -4.81 -2.59
N GLY A 70 17.80 -3.72 -2.17
CA GLY A 70 17.72 -2.46 -2.90
C GLY A 70 16.82 -2.53 -4.14
N GLU A 71 16.92 -1.52 -4.99
CA GLU A 71 16.19 -1.44 -6.26
C GLU A 71 16.67 -2.51 -7.25
N GLN A 72 15.71 -3.21 -7.86
CA GLN A 72 15.99 -4.33 -8.78
C GLN A 72 15.13 -4.23 -10.03
N ASN A 73 15.73 -4.51 -11.18
CA ASN A 73 14.98 -4.73 -12.41
C ASN A 73 14.22 -6.06 -12.30
N ALA A 74 12.95 -6.08 -12.66
CA ALA A 74 12.14 -7.29 -12.58
C ALA A 74 12.68 -8.44 -13.45
N MET A 75 13.34 -8.15 -14.58
CA MET A 75 13.91 -9.17 -15.48
C MET A 75 15.06 -9.97 -14.85
N ASP A 76 15.73 -9.42 -13.83
CA ASP A 76 16.94 -9.98 -13.21
C ASP A 76 16.70 -10.72 -11.90
N VAL A 77 15.47 -10.66 -11.38
CA VAL A 77 15.13 -11.24 -10.08
C VAL A 77 14.06 -12.32 -10.19
N PRO A 78 14.12 -13.36 -9.36
CA PRO A 78 13.11 -14.43 -9.38
C PRO A 78 11.82 -14.06 -8.64
N PHE A 79 11.46 -12.78 -8.60
CA PHE A 79 10.31 -12.27 -7.86
C PHE A 79 9.42 -11.44 -8.76
N ASN A 80 8.11 -11.37 -8.43
CA ASN A 80 7.15 -10.52 -9.11
C ASN A 80 7.08 -9.17 -8.39
N VAL A 81 7.60 -8.12 -9.04
CA VAL A 81 7.61 -6.74 -8.54
C VAL A 81 7.26 -5.78 -9.67
N ILE A 82 6.44 -4.78 -9.37
CA ILE A 82 6.02 -3.74 -10.31
C ILE A 82 5.92 -2.40 -9.59
N GLY A 83 6.35 -1.32 -10.25
CA GLY A 83 6.27 0.04 -9.74
C GLY A 83 5.22 0.88 -10.47
N TYR A 84 4.42 1.64 -9.71
CA TYR A 84 3.48 2.66 -10.18
C TYR A 84 4.08 4.03 -9.92
N THR A 85 4.28 4.83 -10.97
CA THR A 85 5.05 6.08 -10.91
C THR A 85 4.21 7.27 -10.42
N SER A 86 4.88 8.36 -10.04
CA SER A 86 4.24 9.65 -9.76
C SER A 86 3.39 10.16 -10.93
N LYS A 87 3.79 9.80 -12.17
CA LYS A 87 3.00 10.12 -13.38
C LYS A 87 1.63 9.43 -13.37
N LEU A 88 1.54 8.16 -12.97
CA LEU A 88 0.25 7.47 -12.81
C LEU A 88 -0.60 8.15 -11.73
N ILE A 89 0.01 8.47 -10.58
CA ILE A 89 -0.66 9.16 -9.46
C ILE A 89 -1.30 10.46 -9.94
N GLU A 90 -0.56 11.27 -10.69
CA GLU A 90 -1.02 12.55 -11.21
C GLU A 90 -2.07 12.38 -12.32
N ASP A 91 -1.82 11.51 -13.30
CA ASP A 91 -2.68 11.33 -14.47
C ASP A 91 -4.06 10.76 -14.10
N GLN A 92 -4.12 9.86 -13.11
CA GLN A 92 -5.36 9.29 -12.59
C GLN A 92 -5.96 10.10 -11.43
N GLN A 93 -5.31 11.20 -11.01
CA GLN A 93 -5.72 12.02 -9.88
C GLN A 93 -5.90 11.17 -8.61
N ALA A 94 -5.01 10.18 -8.42
CA ALA A 94 -5.01 9.29 -7.28
C ALA A 94 -4.68 10.05 -5.98
N LYS A 95 -5.47 9.83 -4.93
CA LYS A 95 -5.35 10.54 -3.65
C LYS A 95 -4.70 9.68 -2.57
N THR A 96 -4.89 8.38 -2.64
CA THR A 96 -4.42 7.43 -1.63
C THR A 96 -3.71 6.25 -2.30
N ILE A 97 -3.10 5.40 -1.47
CA ILE A 97 -2.46 4.18 -1.98
C ILE A 97 -3.49 3.23 -2.59
N ALA A 98 -4.70 3.15 -2.02
CA ALA A 98 -5.77 2.32 -2.58
C ALA A 98 -6.11 2.72 -4.02
N ASP A 99 -6.13 4.02 -4.33
CA ASP A 99 -6.37 4.52 -5.70
C ASP A 99 -5.26 4.06 -6.65
N VAL A 100 -3.99 4.10 -6.21
CA VAL A 100 -2.83 3.69 -7.03
C VAL A 100 -2.86 2.19 -7.28
N VAL A 101 -2.96 1.38 -6.23
CA VAL A 101 -2.91 -0.09 -6.35
C VAL A 101 -4.19 -0.70 -6.94
N SER A 102 -5.26 0.09 -7.12
CA SER A 102 -6.43 -0.33 -7.87
C SER A 102 -6.13 -0.65 -9.35
N ASN A 103 -4.94 -0.31 -9.84
CA ASN A 103 -4.43 -0.70 -11.15
C ASN A 103 -3.82 -2.11 -11.17
N ASP A 104 -3.69 -2.76 -10.01
CA ASP A 104 -3.17 -4.11 -9.87
C ASP A 104 -4.28 -5.09 -9.50
N ALA A 105 -4.61 -6.01 -10.39
CA ALA A 105 -5.62 -7.03 -10.14
C ALA A 105 -5.23 -8.04 -9.02
N GLY A 106 -3.95 -8.11 -8.64
CA GLY A 106 -3.49 -8.89 -7.50
C GLY A 106 -3.69 -8.22 -6.14
N VAL A 107 -4.12 -6.95 -6.11
CA VAL A 107 -4.28 -6.14 -4.89
C VAL A 107 -5.72 -5.64 -4.76
N GLN A 108 -6.38 -5.96 -3.66
CA GLN A 108 -7.73 -5.52 -3.35
C GLN A 108 -7.72 -4.58 -2.13
N ASN A 109 -8.45 -3.45 -2.18
CA ASN A 109 -8.77 -2.66 -0.99
C ASN A 109 -9.93 -3.34 -0.24
N VAL A 110 -9.70 -3.70 1.03
CA VAL A 110 -10.66 -4.44 1.87
C VAL A 110 -11.64 -3.52 2.59
N GLN A 111 -11.26 -2.27 2.87
CA GLN A 111 -12.09 -1.34 3.67
C GLN A 111 -13.11 -0.55 2.85
N GLY A 112 -13.17 -0.78 1.54
CA GLY A 112 -14.08 -0.07 0.64
C GLY A 112 -13.70 1.40 0.42
N TYR A 113 -14.53 2.10 -0.32
CA TYR A 113 -14.31 3.52 -0.64
C TYR A 113 -14.69 4.40 0.55
N GLY A 114 -13.84 5.38 0.83
CA GLY A 114 -14.18 6.43 1.77
C GLY A 114 -14.05 6.09 3.23
N ASN A 115 -13.53 4.94 3.58
CA ASN A 115 -13.24 4.58 4.94
C ASN A 115 -12.09 5.44 5.51
N TYR A 116 -12.02 5.53 6.84
CA TYR A 116 -10.92 6.18 7.57
C TYR A 116 -9.65 5.32 7.61
N ALA A 117 -9.70 4.08 7.13
CA ALA A 117 -8.58 3.15 7.07
C ALA A 117 -8.53 2.47 5.70
N GLU A 118 -7.33 2.11 5.27
CA GLU A 118 -7.08 1.25 4.12
C GLU A 118 -6.36 -0.01 4.60
N THR A 119 -6.90 -1.15 4.17
CA THR A 119 -6.30 -2.47 4.37
C THR A 119 -6.35 -3.18 3.03
N TYR A 120 -5.28 -3.85 2.70
CA TYR A 120 -5.16 -4.49 1.39
C TYR A 120 -5.25 -6.00 1.52
N ARG A 121 -5.56 -6.65 0.41
CA ARG A 121 -5.44 -8.10 0.26
C ARG A 121 -4.64 -8.38 -1.01
N ILE A 122 -3.49 -9.06 -0.87
CA ILE A 122 -2.62 -9.45 -1.98
C ILE A 122 -2.66 -10.96 -2.10
N ARG A 123 -2.95 -11.49 -3.30
CA ARG A 123 -3.09 -12.94 -3.54
C ARG A 123 -4.07 -13.64 -2.57
N GLY A 124 -5.10 -12.90 -2.11
CA GLY A 124 -6.08 -13.40 -1.16
C GLY A 124 -5.66 -13.37 0.32
N PHE A 125 -4.49 -12.78 0.66
CA PHE A 125 -4.02 -12.62 2.03
C PHE A 125 -3.93 -11.14 2.43
N LYS A 126 -4.35 -10.84 3.65
CA LYS A 126 -4.39 -9.49 4.21
C LYS A 126 -3.00 -8.89 4.34
N LEU A 127 -2.90 -7.59 4.02
CA LEU A 127 -1.79 -6.70 4.31
C LEU A 127 -2.32 -5.47 5.05
N ASP A 128 -1.91 -5.28 6.29
CA ASP A 128 -2.25 -4.08 7.06
C ASP A 128 -1.36 -2.89 6.68
N GLY A 129 -1.87 -1.67 6.81
CA GLY A 129 -1.09 -0.46 6.57
C GLY A 129 0.16 -0.35 7.45
N ASP A 130 0.14 -0.99 8.63
CA ASP A 130 1.29 -1.11 9.52
C ASP A 130 2.50 -1.85 8.92
N ASP A 131 2.28 -2.65 7.89
CA ASP A 131 3.29 -3.53 7.29
C ASP A 131 3.78 -3.04 5.93
N MET A 132 3.30 -1.87 5.48
CA MET A 132 3.89 -1.18 4.34
C MET A 132 5.29 -0.67 4.69
N THR A 133 6.14 -0.54 3.67
CA THR A 133 7.49 0.01 3.82
C THR A 133 7.58 1.40 3.18
N PHE A 134 8.48 2.23 3.69
CA PHE A 134 8.84 3.53 3.13
C PHE A 134 10.35 3.57 2.93
N GLY A 135 10.78 3.64 1.68
CA GLY A 135 12.20 3.50 1.33
C GLY A 135 12.81 2.19 1.85
N GLY A 136 12.04 1.10 1.88
CA GLY A 136 12.46 -0.21 2.38
C GLY A 136 12.37 -0.40 3.89
N LEU A 137 12.02 0.63 4.69
CA LEU A 137 11.85 0.51 6.14
C LEU A 137 10.38 0.35 6.53
N ALA A 138 10.08 -0.66 7.35
CA ALA A 138 8.71 -1.02 7.71
C ALA A 138 8.10 -0.11 8.76
N GLY A 139 6.81 0.19 8.60
CA GLY A 139 5.95 0.81 9.61
C GLY A 139 6.20 2.29 9.87
N ILE A 140 6.97 3.00 9.05
CA ILE A 140 7.29 4.43 9.25
C ILE A 140 6.44 5.39 8.41
N VAL A 141 5.33 4.92 7.84
CA VAL A 141 4.33 5.75 7.13
C VAL A 141 3.00 5.73 7.86
N PRO A 142 2.10 6.67 7.57
CA PRO A 142 0.75 6.63 8.11
C PRO A 142 0.08 5.27 7.91
N ARG A 143 -0.31 4.62 9.00
CA ARG A 143 -0.81 3.24 8.96
C ARG A 143 -2.24 3.10 8.44
N GLN A 144 -3.04 4.17 8.51
CA GLN A 144 -4.46 4.10 8.14
C GLN A 144 -4.69 4.49 6.68
N VAL A 145 -4.29 5.68 6.29
CA VAL A 145 -4.45 6.19 4.93
C VAL A 145 -3.26 7.07 4.59
N VAL A 146 -2.51 6.71 3.55
CA VAL A 146 -1.38 7.50 3.05
C VAL A 146 -1.83 8.36 1.88
N ASP A 147 -1.42 9.63 1.83
CA ASP A 147 -1.62 10.49 0.67
C ASP A 147 -0.55 10.22 -0.38
N ALA A 148 -0.98 9.95 -1.62
CA ALA A 148 -0.07 9.56 -2.69
C ALA A 148 0.74 10.71 -3.29
N SER A 149 0.37 11.97 -3.04
CA SER A 149 0.98 13.14 -3.72
C SER A 149 2.46 13.38 -3.37
N MET A 150 2.94 12.84 -2.23
CA MET A 150 4.35 12.94 -1.81
C MET A 150 5.25 11.84 -2.40
N LEU A 151 4.68 10.89 -3.14
CA LEU A 151 5.37 9.69 -3.58
C LEU A 151 5.86 9.81 -5.02
N GLU A 152 7.11 9.40 -5.24
CA GLU A 152 7.65 9.17 -6.57
C GLU A 152 7.19 7.83 -7.12
N ARG A 153 7.05 6.83 -6.21
CA ARG A 153 6.66 5.48 -6.61
C ARG A 153 5.88 4.75 -5.53
N VAL A 154 4.93 3.94 -5.97
CA VAL A 154 4.28 2.89 -5.18
C VAL A 154 4.65 1.56 -5.81
N GLU A 155 5.32 0.70 -5.07
CA GLU A 155 5.85 -0.57 -5.56
C GLU A 155 5.13 -1.72 -4.91
N VAL A 156 4.67 -2.66 -5.72
CA VAL A 156 3.98 -3.87 -5.26
C VAL A 156 4.87 -5.07 -5.50
N PHE A 157 5.29 -5.69 -4.42
CA PHE A 157 5.91 -7.01 -4.42
C PHE A 157 4.86 -8.06 -4.15
N LYS A 158 4.80 -9.11 -4.98
CA LYS A 158 3.82 -10.19 -4.85
C LYS A 158 4.49 -11.47 -4.38
N GLY A 159 3.99 -12.03 -3.29
CA GLY A 159 4.43 -13.27 -2.72
C GLY A 159 4.93 -13.19 -1.29
N ALA A 160 5.27 -14.33 -0.72
CA ALA A 160 5.84 -14.46 0.62
C ALA A 160 7.16 -13.69 0.69
N ASN A 161 7.30 -12.78 1.65
CA ASN A 161 8.26 -11.68 1.56
C ASN A 161 9.30 -11.62 2.69
N SER A 162 9.55 -12.72 3.37
CA SER A 162 10.47 -12.71 4.53
C SER A 162 11.89 -12.31 4.18
N LEU A 163 12.41 -12.73 3.02
CA LEU A 163 13.75 -12.31 2.57
C LEU A 163 13.77 -10.80 2.33
N VAL A 164 12.76 -10.28 1.66
CA VAL A 164 12.69 -8.89 1.19
C VAL A 164 12.40 -7.94 2.33
N ASN A 165 11.28 -8.11 3.03
CA ASN A 165 10.82 -7.20 4.07
C ASN A 165 11.21 -7.66 5.50
N GLY A 166 11.08 -8.93 5.77
CA GLY A 166 11.49 -9.54 7.04
C GLY A 166 10.74 -9.12 8.30
N VAL A 167 9.80 -8.19 8.22
CA VAL A 167 9.27 -7.48 9.40
C VAL A 167 7.75 -7.56 9.48
N ALA A 168 7.07 -8.06 8.44
CA ALA A 168 5.63 -8.05 8.36
C ALA A 168 4.97 -8.88 9.46
N SER A 169 4.01 -8.28 10.14
CA SER A 169 3.04 -8.97 10.98
C SER A 169 1.86 -9.49 10.18
N SER A 170 1.69 -9.00 8.96
CA SER A 170 0.79 -9.48 7.90
C SER A 170 1.61 -9.72 6.60
N GLY A 171 1.03 -9.67 5.43
CA GLY A 171 1.81 -9.65 4.18
C GLY A 171 2.36 -11.01 3.72
N VAL A 172 1.62 -12.08 3.92
CA VAL A 172 1.95 -13.41 3.37
C VAL A 172 1.85 -13.41 1.84
N GLY A 173 0.92 -12.65 1.29
CA GLY A 173 0.68 -12.57 -0.15
C GLY A 173 1.52 -11.53 -0.89
N GLY A 174 2.15 -10.61 -0.17
CA GLY A 174 2.95 -9.53 -0.76
C GLY A 174 3.21 -8.38 0.19
N MET A 175 3.80 -7.32 -0.34
CA MET A 175 4.00 -6.05 0.36
C MET A 175 3.86 -4.86 -0.58
N ILE A 176 3.68 -3.67 -0.01
CA ILE A 176 3.69 -2.39 -0.73
C ILE A 176 4.84 -1.56 -0.17
N ASN A 177 5.74 -1.11 -1.03
CA ASN A 177 6.79 -0.16 -0.71
C ASN A 177 6.45 1.21 -1.31
N LEU A 178 6.75 2.26 -0.55
CA LEU A 178 6.51 3.65 -0.93
C LEU A 178 7.85 4.37 -1.04
N GLU A 179 8.13 4.98 -2.18
CA GLU A 179 9.34 5.78 -2.38
C GLU A 179 8.98 7.27 -2.42
N PRO A 180 9.64 8.10 -1.60
CA PRO A 180 9.39 9.54 -1.55
C PRO A 180 9.93 10.26 -2.80
N LYS A 181 9.37 11.44 -3.09
CA LYS A 181 9.87 12.33 -4.13
C LYS A 181 11.17 13.00 -3.72
N HIS A 182 12.20 12.93 -4.56
CA HIS A 182 13.45 13.68 -4.47
C HIS A 182 13.62 14.68 -5.62
N ALA A 183 14.60 15.57 -5.50
CA ALA A 183 14.93 16.52 -6.56
C ALA A 183 15.48 15.77 -7.78
N THR A 184 14.93 16.07 -8.95
CA THR A 184 15.37 15.58 -10.24
C THR A 184 16.42 16.48 -10.87
N GLU A 185 17.14 16.01 -11.87
CA GLU A 185 18.08 16.85 -12.64
C GLU A 185 17.36 18.04 -13.29
N THR A 186 16.14 17.81 -13.80
CA THR A 186 15.29 18.90 -14.27
C THR A 186 14.59 19.55 -13.08
N PRO A 187 14.75 20.89 -12.90
CA PRO A 187 14.05 21.60 -11.84
C PRO A 187 12.54 21.48 -11.96
N VAL A 188 11.87 21.26 -10.84
CA VAL A 188 10.40 21.19 -10.76
C VAL A 188 9.88 22.40 -10.01
N THR A 189 8.90 23.12 -10.57
CA THR A 189 8.06 24.07 -9.85
C THR A 189 6.65 23.90 -10.38
N ARG A 190 5.86 23.14 -9.65
CA ARG A 190 4.47 22.85 -10.02
C ARG A 190 3.53 23.36 -8.96
N VAL A 191 2.46 24.02 -9.37
CA VAL A 191 1.31 24.31 -8.53
C VAL A 191 0.08 23.64 -9.11
N GLY A 192 -0.81 23.18 -8.25
CA GLY A 192 -2.01 22.46 -8.66
C GLY A 192 -3.24 22.87 -7.87
N VAL A 193 -4.38 22.78 -8.54
CA VAL A 193 -5.70 22.86 -7.91
C VAL A 193 -6.53 21.65 -8.32
N ASP A 194 -7.30 21.10 -7.42
CA ASP A 194 -8.17 19.97 -7.70
C ASP A 194 -9.56 20.17 -7.10
N TYR A 195 -10.54 19.59 -7.77
CA TYR A 195 -11.92 19.48 -7.34
C TYR A 195 -12.40 18.05 -7.45
N THR A 196 -13.13 17.60 -6.45
CA THR A 196 -13.86 16.31 -6.47
C THR A 196 -15.29 16.57 -6.01
N SER A 197 -16.27 15.99 -6.73
CA SER A 197 -17.67 16.06 -6.30
C SER A 197 -17.83 15.45 -4.88
N ALA A 198 -18.67 15.95 -3.94
CA ALA A 198 -19.63 17.04 -4.16
C ALA A 198 -19.02 18.45 -4.07
N SER A 199 -18.06 18.70 -3.18
CA SER A 199 -17.51 20.05 -2.98
C SER A 199 -16.05 20.04 -2.47
N GLN A 200 -15.33 18.95 -2.60
CA GLN A 200 -13.95 18.88 -2.13
C GLN A 200 -13.02 19.63 -3.07
N VAL A 201 -12.31 20.63 -2.54
CA VAL A 201 -11.34 21.45 -3.26
C VAL A 201 -9.97 21.29 -2.63
N GLY A 202 -8.93 21.21 -3.46
CA GLY A 202 -7.55 21.10 -3.04
C GLY A 202 -6.63 22.09 -3.74
N GLY A 203 -5.52 22.39 -3.07
CA GLY A 203 -4.38 23.12 -3.62
C GLY A 203 -3.09 22.43 -3.25
N SER A 204 -2.15 22.34 -4.18
CA SER A 204 -0.86 21.68 -4.01
C SER A 204 0.30 22.48 -4.58
N ALA A 205 1.49 22.24 -4.03
CA ALA A 205 2.75 22.74 -4.58
C ALA A 205 3.82 21.65 -4.51
N ASP A 206 4.57 21.48 -5.59
CA ASP A 206 5.71 20.55 -5.69
C ASP A 206 6.90 21.34 -6.25
N ILE A 207 7.94 21.50 -5.42
CA ILE A 207 9.11 22.34 -5.75
C ILE A 207 10.36 21.53 -5.50
N GLY A 208 11.15 21.28 -6.54
CA GLY A 208 12.39 20.52 -6.50
C GLY A 208 13.54 21.25 -7.18
N ARG A 209 14.73 21.27 -6.55
CA ARG A 209 15.95 21.88 -7.07
C ARG A 209 17.17 21.09 -6.67
N ARG A 210 18.15 21.08 -7.56
CA ARG A 210 19.50 20.64 -7.24
C ARG A 210 20.47 21.79 -7.14
N PHE A 211 21.50 21.65 -6.31
CA PHE A 211 22.46 22.69 -5.97
C PHE A 211 23.89 22.13 -5.93
N GLY A 212 24.88 23.06 -5.91
CA GLY A 212 26.30 22.73 -5.89
C GLY A 212 26.91 22.68 -7.28
N ASP A 213 28.24 22.65 -7.36
CA ASP A 213 28.98 22.76 -8.62
C ASP A 213 28.70 21.59 -9.59
N SER A 214 28.35 20.41 -9.04
CA SER A 214 27.97 19.19 -9.78
C SER A 214 26.52 18.76 -9.49
N ASN A 215 25.63 19.66 -9.08
CA ASN A 215 24.25 19.37 -8.71
C ASN A 215 24.11 18.29 -7.62
N GLN A 216 25.13 18.13 -6.76
CA GLN A 216 25.21 17.04 -5.79
C GLN A 216 24.17 17.12 -4.66
N PHE A 217 23.65 18.29 -4.34
CA PHE A 217 22.62 18.48 -3.30
C PHE A 217 21.24 18.62 -3.93
N GLY A 218 20.27 17.86 -3.46
CA GLY A 218 18.88 17.95 -3.85
C GLY A 218 17.99 18.40 -2.69
N ALA A 219 16.96 19.19 -3.00
CA ALA A 219 15.87 19.48 -2.08
C ALA A 219 14.54 19.48 -2.83
N ARG A 220 13.53 18.80 -2.28
CA ARG A 220 12.17 18.78 -2.82
C ARG A 220 11.15 18.94 -1.71
N VAL A 221 10.16 19.80 -1.94
CA VAL A 221 9.07 20.09 -1.02
C VAL A 221 7.75 19.80 -1.71
N ASN A 222 6.88 19.02 -1.04
CA ASN A 222 5.51 18.82 -1.47
C ASN A 222 4.56 19.31 -0.40
N LEU A 223 3.59 20.13 -0.80
CA LEU A 223 2.56 20.69 0.06
C LEU A 223 1.20 20.40 -0.53
N LEU A 224 0.25 20.02 0.31
CA LEU A 224 -1.14 19.79 -0.08
C LEU A 224 -2.09 20.24 1.03
N HIS A 225 -3.14 20.94 0.65
CA HIS A 225 -4.33 21.14 1.46
C HIS A 225 -5.57 20.83 0.63
N ARG A 226 -6.45 19.96 1.13
CA ARG A 226 -7.71 19.58 0.48
C ARG A 226 -8.81 19.51 1.53
N GLU A 227 -9.97 20.13 1.26
CA GLU A 227 -11.11 20.12 2.18
C GLU A 227 -12.43 20.16 1.43
N GLY A 228 -13.48 19.55 1.99
CA GLY A 228 -14.84 19.59 1.48
C GLY A 228 -15.59 18.28 1.61
N GLU A 229 -16.78 18.22 1.05
CA GLU A 229 -17.61 17.01 1.04
C GLU A 229 -17.23 16.08 -0.10
N SER A 230 -17.13 14.78 0.20
CA SER A 230 -16.97 13.72 -0.80
C SER A 230 -18.30 13.48 -1.55
N PRO A 231 -18.35 12.63 -2.59
CA PRO A 231 -19.61 12.25 -3.23
C PRO A 231 -20.61 11.53 -2.31
N ILE A 232 -20.16 11.08 -1.14
CA ILE A 232 -21.02 10.46 -0.12
C ILE A 232 -21.67 11.56 0.72
N GLU A 233 -22.98 11.51 0.90
CA GLU A 233 -23.76 12.51 1.60
C GLU A 233 -23.26 12.72 3.05
N ASN A 234 -23.03 13.97 3.46
CA ASN A 234 -22.53 14.34 4.80
C ASN A 234 -21.14 13.77 5.17
N ASP A 235 -20.35 13.29 4.21
CA ASP A 235 -18.97 12.88 4.43
C ASP A 235 -18.03 14.05 4.14
N LYS A 236 -17.56 14.72 5.19
CA LYS A 236 -16.62 15.84 5.10
C LYS A 236 -15.22 15.36 5.39
N ARG A 237 -14.28 15.75 4.54
CA ARG A 237 -12.87 15.37 4.63
C ARG A 237 -11.97 16.57 4.58
N ARG A 238 -10.89 16.49 5.36
CA ARG A 238 -9.77 17.43 5.27
C ARG A 238 -8.47 16.64 5.23
N THR A 239 -7.60 17.00 4.31
CA THR A 239 -6.23 16.47 4.21
C THR A 239 -5.25 17.64 4.23
N MET A 240 -4.21 17.54 5.05
CA MET A 240 -3.05 18.41 5.04
C MET A 240 -1.81 17.53 4.94
N LEU A 241 -0.91 17.87 4.03
CA LEU A 241 0.37 17.20 3.85
C LEU A 241 1.47 18.23 3.66
N ALA A 242 2.59 18.00 4.31
CA ALA A 242 3.86 18.65 4.03
C ALA A 242 4.95 17.58 4.05
N SER A 243 5.74 17.48 2.98
CA SER A 243 6.90 16.61 2.93
C SER A 243 8.12 17.35 2.41
N LEU A 244 9.29 16.95 2.89
CA LEU A 244 10.60 17.45 2.51
C LEU A 244 11.51 16.27 2.24
N GLY A 245 12.05 16.19 1.03
CA GLY A 245 13.13 15.29 0.65
C GLY A 245 14.42 16.10 0.43
N LEU A 246 15.48 15.72 1.13
CA LEU A 246 16.83 16.23 0.93
C LEU A 246 17.71 15.07 0.48
N ASP A 247 18.56 15.29 -0.50
CA ASP A 247 19.50 14.27 -0.94
C ASP A 247 20.88 14.84 -1.25
N TYR A 248 21.90 14.01 -1.10
CA TYR A 248 23.27 14.26 -1.51
C TYR A 248 23.75 13.13 -2.40
N GLN A 249 24.24 13.47 -3.58
CA GLN A 249 24.79 12.53 -4.57
C GLN A 249 26.22 12.91 -4.86
N GLY A 250 27.15 12.25 -4.20
CA GLY A 250 28.60 12.38 -4.43
C GLY A 250 29.17 11.10 -5.05
N ASP A 251 30.45 11.11 -5.37
CA ASP A 251 31.13 10.02 -6.09
C ASP A 251 31.07 8.68 -5.32
N ARG A 252 31.20 8.72 -3.99
CA ARG A 252 31.19 7.53 -3.14
C ARG A 252 30.10 7.54 -2.07
N LEU A 253 29.63 8.72 -1.68
CA LEU A 253 28.57 8.87 -0.69
C LEU A 253 27.27 9.33 -1.37
N ARG A 254 26.22 8.58 -1.15
CA ARG A 254 24.84 8.96 -1.49
C ARG A 254 24.04 8.93 -0.19
N SER A 255 23.24 9.95 0.06
CA SER A 255 22.40 9.98 1.24
C SER A 255 21.12 10.75 1.01
N SER A 256 20.08 10.40 1.75
CA SER A 256 18.80 11.12 1.74
C SER A 256 18.26 11.30 3.15
N LEU A 257 17.46 12.35 3.32
CA LEU A 257 16.66 12.62 4.50
C LEU A 257 15.26 13.04 4.05
N ASP A 258 14.28 12.22 4.40
CA ASP A 258 12.88 12.44 4.09
C ASP A 258 12.12 12.71 5.38
N MET A 259 11.27 13.74 5.38
CA MET A 259 10.41 14.09 6.50
C MET A 259 9.01 14.38 5.99
N GLY A 260 8.01 13.96 6.75
CA GLY A 260 6.62 14.18 6.40
C GLY A 260 5.74 14.45 7.61
N TYR A 261 4.76 15.32 7.39
CA TYR A 261 3.63 15.56 8.28
C TYR A 261 2.35 15.37 7.48
N GLN A 262 1.47 14.50 7.96
CA GLN A 262 0.16 14.28 7.36
C GLN A 262 -0.91 14.34 8.42
N LYS A 263 -1.99 15.08 8.13
CA LYS A 263 -3.21 15.11 8.93
C LYS A 263 -4.41 14.87 8.05
N LYS A 264 -5.20 13.83 8.38
CA LYS A 264 -6.49 13.54 7.74
C LYS A 264 -7.60 13.60 8.78
N ALA A 265 -8.68 14.28 8.45
CA ALA A 265 -9.88 14.35 9.26
C ALA A 265 -11.09 13.93 8.41
N PHE A 266 -11.91 13.04 8.99
CA PHE A 266 -13.12 12.51 8.40
C PHE A 266 -14.29 12.80 9.35
N HIS A 267 -15.37 13.36 8.86
CA HIS A 267 -16.61 13.55 9.61
C HIS A 267 -17.74 12.87 8.86
N GLY A 268 -18.39 11.89 9.49
CA GLY A 268 -19.40 11.07 8.84
C GLY A 268 -18.81 10.11 7.79
N GLY A 269 -17.56 9.68 7.95
CA GLY A 269 -16.90 8.76 7.03
C GLY A 269 -17.59 7.41 6.94
N THR A 270 -17.57 6.81 5.77
CA THR A 270 -18.21 5.52 5.49
C THR A 270 -17.57 4.40 6.31
N VAL A 271 -18.39 3.53 6.85
CA VAL A 271 -17.99 2.37 7.66
C VAL A 271 -18.59 1.09 7.07
N GLY A 272 -18.09 -0.06 7.50
CA GLY A 272 -18.67 -1.34 7.12
C GLY A 272 -20.05 -1.58 7.76
N VAL A 273 -20.92 -2.28 7.05
CA VAL A 273 -22.19 -2.79 7.56
C VAL A 273 -21.95 -4.13 8.25
N ASN A 274 -22.29 -4.23 9.52
CA ASN A 274 -22.14 -5.46 10.30
C ASN A 274 -23.30 -6.43 9.99
N ILE A 275 -22.96 -7.59 9.42
CA ILE A 275 -23.89 -8.64 9.01
C ILE A 275 -23.83 -9.90 9.91
N SER A 276 -23.14 -9.83 11.06
CA SER A 276 -22.94 -11.00 11.94
C SER A 276 -24.22 -11.55 12.57
N GLY A 277 -25.30 -10.78 12.58
CA GLY A 277 -26.58 -11.15 13.20
C GLY A 277 -27.63 -11.66 12.23
N VAL A 278 -27.32 -11.78 10.93
CA VAL A 278 -28.29 -12.15 9.88
C VAL A 278 -27.74 -13.27 9.00
N ASP A 279 -28.63 -14.00 8.34
CA ASP A 279 -28.33 -15.14 7.47
C ASP A 279 -28.44 -14.81 5.96
N PHE A 280 -28.65 -13.56 5.61
CA PHE A 280 -28.76 -13.03 4.24
C PHE A 280 -27.72 -11.93 4.00
N ILE A 281 -27.55 -11.52 2.75
CA ILE A 281 -26.80 -10.34 2.32
C ILE A 281 -27.80 -9.28 1.88
N PRO A 282 -27.75 -8.03 2.42
CA PRO A 282 -28.61 -6.95 1.95
C PRO A 282 -28.19 -6.48 0.55
N GLU A 283 -29.15 -6.01 -0.25
CA GLU A 283 -28.82 -5.27 -1.45
C GLU A 283 -27.92 -4.06 -1.13
N PRO A 284 -27.00 -3.67 -2.02
CA PRO A 284 -26.21 -2.45 -1.79
C PRO A 284 -27.13 -1.22 -1.73
N PRO A 285 -27.00 -0.36 -0.72
CA PRO A 285 -27.67 0.95 -0.73
C PRO A 285 -27.18 1.80 -1.91
N ARG A 286 -27.86 2.93 -2.20
CA ARG A 286 -27.29 3.92 -3.14
C ARG A 286 -25.87 4.26 -2.67
N ASN A 287 -24.93 4.25 -3.57
CA ASN A 287 -23.49 4.43 -3.25
C ASN A 287 -23.16 5.84 -2.72
N THR A 288 -24.07 6.82 -2.89
CA THR A 288 -23.98 8.14 -2.24
C THR A 288 -24.58 8.18 -0.84
N SER A 289 -25.34 7.13 -0.41
CA SER A 289 -25.95 7.07 0.91
C SER A 289 -24.91 6.92 2.01
N ASN A 290 -25.02 7.76 3.05
CA ASN A 290 -24.14 7.69 4.21
C ASN A 290 -24.92 7.18 5.42
N TYR A 291 -24.73 5.93 5.76
CA TYR A 291 -25.32 5.30 6.96
C TYR A 291 -24.45 5.46 8.23
N ALA A 292 -23.30 6.14 8.13
CA ALA A 292 -22.57 6.60 9.31
C ALA A 292 -23.35 7.73 10.02
N GLN A 293 -23.07 7.93 11.28
CA GLN A 293 -23.75 8.95 12.06
C GLN A 293 -23.01 10.29 12.02
N LYS A 294 -23.74 11.41 12.06
CA LYS A 294 -23.17 12.77 12.01
C LYS A 294 -22.19 13.07 13.15
N TRP A 295 -22.28 12.36 14.27
CA TRP A 295 -21.34 12.48 15.39
C TRP A 295 -20.10 11.62 15.24
N ALA A 296 -20.05 10.73 14.23
CA ALA A 296 -18.89 9.93 13.93
C ALA A 296 -17.79 10.78 13.25
N TYR A 297 -16.56 10.59 13.70
CA TYR A 297 -15.39 11.24 13.10
C TYR A 297 -14.13 10.42 13.30
N SER A 298 -13.11 10.69 12.50
CA SER A 298 -11.76 10.20 12.70
C SER A 298 -10.76 11.32 12.41
N ASN A 299 -9.82 11.56 13.33
CA ASN A 299 -8.66 12.43 13.14
C ASN A 299 -7.41 11.59 13.21
N ILE A 300 -6.60 11.64 12.16
CA ILE A 300 -5.37 10.87 12.00
C ILE A 300 -4.25 11.86 11.74
N GLU A 301 -3.31 11.95 12.65
CA GLU A 301 -2.14 12.84 12.57
C GLU A 301 -0.86 12.00 12.63
N ASN A 302 0.05 12.22 11.68
CA ASN A 302 1.28 11.45 11.57
C ASN A 302 2.47 12.38 11.29
N GLU A 303 3.54 12.15 12.01
CA GLU A 303 4.87 12.72 11.80
C GLU A 303 5.81 11.56 11.52
N PHE A 304 6.57 11.62 10.43
CA PHE A 304 7.47 10.54 10.06
C PHE A 304 8.74 11.06 9.40
N GLY A 305 9.80 10.27 9.48
CA GLY A 305 11.06 10.59 8.85
C GLY A 305 11.88 9.35 8.54
N LEU A 306 12.71 9.46 7.51
CA LEU A 306 13.61 8.44 7.01
C LEU A 306 14.95 9.08 6.66
N ALA A 307 16.05 8.53 7.15
CA ALA A 307 17.41 8.84 6.71
C ALA A 307 18.04 7.59 6.10
N ARG A 308 18.64 7.73 4.93
CA ARG A 308 19.39 6.66 4.23
C ARG A 308 20.76 7.15 3.85
N ALA A 309 21.73 6.25 3.83
CA ALA A 309 23.06 6.51 3.32
C ALA A 309 23.68 5.26 2.71
N GLU A 310 24.37 5.43 1.61
CA GLU A 310 25.19 4.44 0.93
C GLU A 310 26.60 4.99 0.76
N TYR A 311 27.58 4.16 1.05
CA TYR A 311 28.97 4.51 0.88
C TYR A 311 29.72 3.41 0.16
N ASP A 312 30.31 3.73 -1.00
CA ASP A 312 31.12 2.82 -1.78
C ASP A 312 32.48 2.66 -1.13
N LEU A 313 32.68 1.52 -0.45
CA LEU A 313 33.95 1.15 0.20
C LEU A 313 35.03 0.93 -0.87
N THR A 314 34.63 0.28 -1.96
CA THR A 314 35.39 0.07 -3.18
C THR A 314 34.44 0.18 -4.38
N ASP A 315 34.92 0.03 -5.58
CA ASP A 315 34.09 0.04 -6.81
C ASP A 315 33.04 -1.10 -6.82
N ASN A 316 33.31 -2.19 -6.08
CA ASN A 316 32.48 -3.40 -6.05
C ASN A 316 31.80 -3.65 -4.69
N TRP A 317 32.09 -2.85 -3.67
CA TRP A 317 31.52 -3.04 -2.33
C TRP A 317 30.92 -1.76 -1.80
N THR A 318 29.65 -1.82 -1.43
CA THR A 318 28.89 -0.70 -0.86
C THR A 318 28.37 -1.07 0.53
N SER A 319 28.60 -0.20 1.51
CA SER A 319 27.90 -0.24 2.79
C SER A 319 26.64 0.63 2.73
N TYR A 320 25.58 0.20 3.39
CA TYR A 320 24.32 0.95 3.44
C TYR A 320 23.75 0.99 4.85
N LEU A 321 23.06 2.07 5.15
CA LEU A 321 22.38 2.32 6.41
C LEU A 321 21.06 3.05 6.16
N GLY A 322 20.00 2.61 6.84
CA GLY A 322 18.72 3.31 6.89
C GLY A 322 18.19 3.38 8.32
N PHE A 323 17.58 4.50 8.68
CA PHE A 323 16.90 4.69 9.94
C PHE A 323 15.65 5.52 9.73
N GLY A 324 14.52 5.08 10.29
CA GLY A 324 13.25 5.80 10.20
C GLY A 324 12.50 5.80 11.51
N MET A 325 11.61 6.78 11.65
CA MET A 325 10.73 6.95 12.81
C MET A 325 9.36 7.46 12.39
N GLN A 326 8.35 7.07 13.15
CA GLN A 326 6.99 7.57 13.00
C GLN A 326 6.38 7.82 14.39
N HIS A 327 5.63 8.91 14.49
CA HIS A 327 4.67 9.17 15.57
C HIS A 327 3.29 9.36 14.97
N ALA A 328 2.32 8.56 15.40
CA ALA A 328 0.94 8.65 14.95
C ALA A 328 0.00 8.87 16.13
N HIS A 329 -0.91 9.83 16.01
CA HIS A 329 -1.98 10.07 16.96
C HIS A 329 -3.34 9.98 16.23
N GLU A 330 -4.14 9.00 16.64
CA GLU A 330 -5.43 8.67 16.02
C GLU A 330 -6.54 8.78 17.05
N THR A 331 -7.50 9.65 16.80
CA THR A 331 -8.69 9.81 17.66
C THR A 331 -9.95 9.71 16.83
N GLY A 332 -10.98 9.02 17.33
CA GLY A 332 -12.21 8.92 16.60
C GLY A 332 -13.38 8.41 17.42
N ILE A 333 -14.57 8.66 16.89
CA ILE A 333 -15.82 8.04 17.31
C ILE A 333 -16.44 7.39 16.09
N TYR A 334 -16.63 6.09 16.14
CA TYR A 334 -17.06 5.27 15.02
C TYR A 334 -18.43 4.70 15.27
N SER A 335 -19.22 4.57 14.19
CA SER A 335 -20.55 3.98 14.23
C SER A 335 -20.74 3.05 13.04
N SER A 336 -20.75 1.75 13.28
CA SER A 336 -21.09 0.75 12.26
C SER A 336 -22.52 0.27 12.46
N PRO A 337 -23.41 0.33 11.46
CA PRO A 337 -24.75 -0.21 11.56
C PRO A 337 -24.67 -1.74 11.62
N LYS A 338 -25.27 -2.32 12.68
CA LYS A 338 -25.49 -3.76 12.78
C LYS A 338 -26.87 -4.10 12.26
N LEU A 339 -26.91 -4.85 11.16
CA LEU A 339 -28.13 -5.19 10.44
C LEU A 339 -29.02 -6.13 11.25
N ASN A 340 -30.33 -5.89 11.24
CA ASN A 340 -31.32 -6.69 11.94
C ASN A 340 -32.26 -7.44 10.98
N ASN A 341 -32.54 -6.89 9.80
CA ASN A 341 -33.44 -7.51 8.82
C ASN A 341 -33.14 -7.03 7.39
N ILE A 342 -33.73 -7.68 6.39
CA ILE A 342 -33.53 -7.44 4.97
C ILE A 342 -34.03 -6.06 4.50
N ASN A 343 -34.93 -5.42 5.24
CA ASN A 343 -35.42 -4.08 4.92
C ASN A 343 -34.41 -2.98 5.32
N GLY A 344 -33.20 -3.35 5.70
CA GLY A 344 -32.12 -2.42 6.04
C GLY A 344 -32.19 -1.86 7.47
N ASN A 345 -33.15 -2.29 8.28
CA ASN A 345 -33.21 -1.88 9.69
C ASN A 345 -31.97 -2.41 10.43
N ALA A 346 -31.33 -1.54 11.17
CA ALA A 346 -30.08 -1.78 11.86
C ALA A 346 -30.02 -1.03 13.19
N THR A 347 -29.00 -1.24 13.97
CA THR A 347 -28.69 -0.48 15.18
C THR A 347 -27.31 0.15 15.05
N ALA A 348 -27.16 1.43 15.39
CA ALA A 348 -25.91 2.16 15.36
C ALA A 348 -25.12 1.96 16.66
N SER A 349 -23.96 1.32 16.59
CA SER A 349 -23.04 1.20 17.72
C SER A 349 -22.22 2.47 17.90
N ARG A 350 -21.55 2.61 19.05
CA ARG A 350 -20.54 3.63 19.31
C ARG A 350 -19.26 2.97 19.78
N LEU A 351 -18.15 3.34 19.15
CA LEU A 351 -16.79 3.01 19.58
C LEU A 351 -15.95 4.29 19.54
N ASP A 352 -15.46 4.72 20.68
CA ASP A 352 -14.50 5.81 20.81
C ASP A 352 -13.10 5.19 20.89
N THR A 353 -12.13 5.75 20.18
CA THR A 353 -10.71 5.35 20.29
C THR A 353 -9.80 6.56 20.44
N ASN A 354 -8.77 6.39 21.25
CA ASN A 354 -7.60 7.25 21.27
C ASN A 354 -6.37 6.34 21.25
N ALA A 355 -5.60 6.43 20.16
CA ALA A 355 -4.46 5.58 19.92
C ALA A 355 -3.23 6.41 19.56
N ILE A 356 -2.10 6.05 20.17
CA ILE A 356 -0.78 6.63 19.89
C ILE A 356 0.15 5.50 19.50
N HIS A 357 0.84 5.64 18.37
CA HIS A 357 1.80 4.67 17.87
C HIS A 357 3.13 5.33 17.64
N ASP A 358 4.19 4.76 18.25
CA ASP A 358 5.58 5.14 18.02
C ASP A 358 6.27 3.96 17.33
N VAL A 359 6.89 4.22 16.17
CA VAL A 359 7.64 3.22 15.43
C VAL A 359 9.05 3.72 15.18
N TYR A 360 10.02 2.83 15.36
CA TYR A 360 11.41 3.02 15.00
C TYR A 360 11.83 1.83 14.16
N SER A 361 12.39 2.09 12.99
CA SER A 361 12.84 1.07 12.07
C SER A 361 14.23 1.38 11.56
N GLY A 362 15.05 0.36 11.38
CA GLY A 362 16.41 0.54 10.88
C GLY A 362 16.90 -0.69 10.14
N MET A 363 17.80 -0.46 9.21
CA MET A 363 18.53 -1.50 8.49
C MET A 363 19.94 -1.04 8.22
N GLY A 364 20.86 -2.00 8.05
CA GLY A 364 22.22 -1.71 7.62
C GLY A 364 22.95 -2.97 7.21
N GLY A 365 23.92 -2.81 6.30
CA GLY A 365 24.62 -3.96 5.77
C GLY A 365 25.70 -3.58 4.78
N ILE A 366 26.20 -4.61 4.11
CA ILE A 366 27.19 -4.53 3.06
C ILE A 366 26.72 -5.40 1.89
N ARG A 367 26.79 -4.87 0.69
CA ARG A 367 26.60 -5.61 -0.55
C ARG A 367 27.84 -5.52 -1.42
N GLY A 368 28.07 -6.53 -2.22
CA GLY A 368 29.24 -6.57 -3.10
C GLY A 368 29.06 -7.48 -4.30
N ASP A 369 29.75 -7.12 -5.37
CA ASP A 369 29.79 -7.85 -6.62
C ASP A 369 31.22 -8.30 -6.89
N PHE A 370 31.42 -9.58 -7.21
CA PHE A 370 32.73 -10.13 -7.56
C PHE A 370 32.57 -11.42 -8.37
N ASP A 371 33.65 -11.85 -9.01
CA ASP A 371 33.67 -13.07 -9.82
C ASP A 371 34.56 -14.15 -9.21
N THR A 372 34.12 -15.40 -9.29
CA THR A 372 34.95 -16.58 -9.03
C THR A 372 35.03 -17.47 -10.29
N GLY A 373 36.01 -17.19 -11.12
CA GLY A 373 36.14 -17.85 -12.42
C GLY A 373 35.04 -17.42 -13.39
N VAL A 374 34.12 -18.35 -13.70
CA VAL A 374 33.01 -18.12 -14.63
C VAL A 374 31.68 -17.78 -13.89
N VAL A 375 31.76 -17.65 -12.60
CA VAL A 375 30.58 -17.37 -11.76
C VAL A 375 30.66 -15.95 -11.23
N SER A 376 29.67 -15.12 -11.56
CA SER A 376 29.46 -13.83 -10.91
C SER A 376 28.72 -14.01 -9.58
N HIS A 377 29.02 -13.17 -8.61
CA HIS A 377 28.41 -13.17 -7.28
C HIS A 377 27.86 -11.78 -6.97
N LYS A 378 26.61 -11.73 -6.51
CA LYS A 378 26.01 -10.51 -5.91
C LYS A 378 25.60 -10.85 -4.48
N VAL A 379 26.48 -10.50 -3.54
CA VAL A 379 26.32 -10.84 -2.12
C VAL A 379 25.70 -9.68 -1.35
N ASN A 380 24.79 -9.98 -0.42
CA ASN A 380 24.27 -9.03 0.55
C ASN A 380 24.23 -9.65 1.94
N VAL A 381 24.83 -8.96 2.92
CA VAL A 381 24.77 -9.29 4.34
C VAL A 381 24.26 -8.08 5.08
N GLY A 382 23.15 -8.23 5.79
CA GLY A 382 22.57 -7.12 6.48
C GLY A 382 21.76 -7.49 7.72
N TYR A 383 21.42 -6.47 8.48
CA TYR A 383 20.59 -6.57 9.67
C TYR A 383 19.50 -5.52 9.61
N SER A 384 18.28 -5.90 10.02
CA SER A 384 17.18 -4.95 10.18
C SER A 384 16.45 -5.18 11.51
N ALA A 385 15.87 -4.08 12.02
CA ALA A 385 15.07 -4.12 13.23
C ALA A 385 13.94 -3.10 13.16
N MET A 386 12.78 -3.46 13.72
CA MET A 386 11.66 -2.55 13.95
C MET A 386 11.19 -2.68 15.40
N LEU A 387 10.91 -1.54 16.01
CA LEU A 387 10.28 -1.41 17.32
C LEU A 387 8.99 -0.62 17.15
N ARG A 388 7.87 -1.19 17.58
CA ARG A 388 6.56 -0.51 17.62
C ARG A 388 6.04 -0.51 19.05
N ARG A 389 5.60 0.66 19.52
CA ARG A 389 4.86 0.84 20.76
C ARG A 389 3.48 1.37 20.43
N SER A 390 2.45 0.73 20.95
CA SER A 390 1.06 1.14 20.78
C SER A 390 0.45 1.44 22.14
N ASN A 391 -0.12 2.63 22.28
CA ASN A 391 -0.88 3.08 23.44
C ASN A 391 -2.32 3.25 22.99
N ILE A 392 -3.28 2.47 23.52
CA ILE A 392 -4.66 2.49 23.05
C ILE A 392 -5.60 2.52 24.21
N ALA A 393 -6.51 3.51 24.21
CA ALA A 393 -7.68 3.55 25.05
C ALA A 393 -8.95 3.57 24.19
N TRP A 394 -10.03 3.00 24.69
CA TRP A 394 -11.30 2.95 23.99
C TRP A 394 -12.49 3.05 24.93
N ALA A 395 -13.64 3.45 24.38
CA ALA A 395 -14.93 3.40 25.08
C ALA A 395 -16.01 2.98 24.09
N MET A 396 -17.01 2.23 24.56
CA MET A 396 -18.13 1.78 23.71
C MET A 396 -19.44 1.74 24.49
N ASN A 397 -20.57 1.76 23.78
CA ASN A 397 -21.84 1.41 24.39
C ASN A 397 -21.96 -0.12 24.47
N SER A 398 -22.33 -0.62 25.64
CA SER A 398 -22.47 -2.05 25.92
C SER A 398 -23.83 -2.39 26.51
N LYS A 399 -24.19 -1.70 27.60
CA LYS A 399 -25.49 -1.87 28.30
C LYS A 399 -26.55 -0.88 27.79
N ASN A 400 -26.11 0.30 27.36
CA ASN A 400 -27.00 1.28 26.75
C ASN A 400 -27.43 0.83 25.35
N PRO A 401 -28.71 0.92 25.01
CA PRO A 401 -29.22 0.50 23.72
C PRO A 401 -28.58 1.32 22.58
N SER A 402 -28.27 0.64 21.50
CA SER A 402 -27.92 1.28 20.25
C SER A 402 -29.18 1.83 19.58
N PRO A 403 -29.20 3.09 19.10
CA PRO A 403 -30.36 3.64 18.40
C PRO A 403 -30.65 2.89 17.10
N ALA A 404 -31.94 2.82 16.76
CA ALA A 404 -32.40 2.27 15.50
C ALA A 404 -32.01 3.19 14.33
N VAL A 405 -31.53 2.60 13.25
CA VAL A 405 -31.17 3.25 12.01
C VAL A 405 -31.58 2.37 10.82
N ASN A 406 -31.50 2.89 9.60
CA ASN A 406 -31.74 2.11 8.39
C ASN A 406 -30.66 2.42 7.34
N ILE A 407 -30.09 1.39 6.69
CA ILE A 407 -29.01 1.57 5.70
C ILE A 407 -29.53 2.12 4.36
N TYR A 408 -30.80 1.93 4.04
CA TYR A 408 -31.43 2.43 2.81
C TYR A 408 -32.02 3.82 2.94
N ASP A 409 -32.42 4.22 4.17
CA ASP A 409 -32.94 5.54 4.53
C ASP A 409 -32.23 6.04 5.81
N PRO A 410 -30.94 6.41 5.71
CA PRO A 410 -30.15 6.78 6.87
C PRO A 410 -30.62 8.11 7.46
N GLN A 411 -31.15 8.05 8.68
CA GLN A 411 -31.54 9.21 9.46
C GLN A 411 -30.58 9.46 10.63
N PRO A 412 -30.33 10.73 11.00
CA PRO A 412 -29.52 11.03 12.17
C PRO A 412 -30.11 10.41 13.44
N ALA A 413 -29.29 9.70 14.18
CA ALA A 413 -29.65 9.10 15.46
C ALA A 413 -28.85 9.73 16.61
N PRO A 414 -29.38 9.77 17.84
CA PRO A 414 -28.67 10.29 19.00
C PRO A 414 -27.43 9.41 19.28
N MET A 415 -26.35 10.04 19.73
CA MET A 415 -25.12 9.32 20.10
C MET A 415 -25.38 8.51 21.38
N PRO A 416 -25.19 7.17 21.37
CA PRO A 416 -25.33 6.34 22.56
C PRO A 416 -24.32 6.72 23.64
N VAL A 417 -24.66 6.51 24.91
CA VAL A 417 -23.73 6.72 26.01
C VAL A 417 -22.72 5.57 26.05
N ALA A 418 -21.43 5.90 26.04
CA ALA A 418 -20.35 4.92 26.21
C ALA A 418 -20.24 4.55 27.69
N ASP A 419 -20.63 3.33 28.04
CA ASP A 419 -20.69 2.79 29.40
C ASP A 419 -19.65 1.69 29.69
N LEU A 420 -18.91 1.24 28.70
CA LEU A 420 -17.77 0.33 28.83
C LEU A 420 -16.50 1.02 28.33
N ARG A 421 -15.45 0.96 29.14
CA ARG A 421 -14.19 1.64 28.83
C ARG A 421 -12.99 0.72 29.04
N GLY A 422 -12.01 0.85 28.16
CA GLY A 422 -10.71 0.23 28.26
C GLY A 422 -9.60 1.30 28.29
N GLY A 423 -9.07 1.54 29.50
CA GLY A 423 -7.99 2.50 29.72
C GLY A 423 -8.45 3.93 29.95
N ASN A 424 -7.45 4.82 30.13
CA ASN A 424 -7.67 6.27 30.26
C ASN A 424 -7.67 6.92 28.87
N TYR A 425 -8.84 7.43 28.46
CA TYR A 425 -8.98 8.00 27.11
C TYR A 425 -8.13 9.28 26.89
N SER A 426 -7.89 10.08 27.93
CA SER A 426 -7.08 11.29 27.83
C SER A 426 -5.55 11.04 27.88
N ASP A 427 -5.14 9.87 28.39
CA ASP A 427 -3.74 9.47 28.53
C ASP A 427 -3.62 7.95 28.35
N PRO A 428 -3.64 7.45 27.10
CA PRO A 428 -3.59 6.03 26.83
C PRO A 428 -2.29 5.38 27.29
N LEU A 429 -2.39 4.33 28.10
CA LEU A 429 -1.24 3.53 28.49
C LEU A 429 -0.80 2.59 27.37
N THR A 430 0.44 2.13 27.43
CA THR A 430 0.97 1.13 26.49
C THR A 430 0.13 -0.14 26.56
N THR A 431 -0.34 -0.61 25.39
CA THR A 431 -1.14 -1.83 25.23
C THR A 431 -0.38 -2.92 24.49
N ALA A 432 0.59 -2.55 23.63
CA ALA A 432 1.43 -3.51 22.94
C ALA A 432 2.82 -2.94 22.67
N ARG A 433 3.82 -3.84 22.69
CA ARG A 433 5.17 -3.59 22.18
C ARG A 433 5.55 -4.73 21.25
N THR A 434 5.89 -4.39 20.01
CA THR A 434 6.36 -5.33 19.01
C THR A 434 7.80 -5.02 18.65
N ARG A 435 8.67 -6.03 18.67
CA ARG A 435 10.04 -5.94 18.17
C ARG A 435 10.22 -7.05 17.15
N VAL A 436 10.62 -6.69 15.96
CA VAL A 436 11.03 -7.64 14.92
C VAL A 436 12.42 -7.28 14.47
N GLN A 437 13.31 -8.27 14.42
CA GLN A 437 14.71 -8.06 14.05
C GLN A 437 15.28 -9.29 13.38
N GLY A 438 16.27 -9.12 12.52
CA GLY A 438 16.86 -10.27 11.86
C GLY A 438 18.06 -9.97 11.00
N TRP A 439 18.86 -11.02 10.77
CA TRP A 439 19.97 -11.03 9.83
C TRP A 439 19.53 -11.55 8.48
N LEU A 440 20.01 -10.94 7.42
CA LEU A 440 19.88 -11.38 6.04
C LEU A 440 21.23 -11.79 5.51
N LEU A 441 21.26 -12.92 4.82
CA LEU A 441 22.37 -13.33 3.97
C LEU A 441 21.79 -13.76 2.63
N SER A 442 22.30 -13.22 1.54
CA SER A 442 21.94 -13.66 0.19
C SER A 442 23.14 -13.60 -0.74
N ASP A 443 23.14 -14.50 -1.72
CA ASP A 443 24.07 -14.49 -2.86
C ASP A 443 23.28 -14.82 -4.13
N THR A 444 23.43 -14.02 -5.16
CA THR A 444 22.94 -14.33 -6.50
C THR A 444 24.14 -14.70 -7.38
N LEU A 445 24.16 -15.98 -7.75
CA LEU A 445 25.18 -16.60 -8.57
C LEU A 445 24.80 -16.49 -10.04
N GLY A 446 25.61 -15.83 -10.85
CA GLY A 446 25.40 -15.72 -12.28
C GLY A 446 26.37 -16.60 -13.07
N VAL A 447 25.87 -17.27 -14.11
CA VAL A 447 26.67 -18.01 -15.07
C VAL A 447 26.15 -17.78 -16.49
N LEU A 448 26.90 -18.15 -17.51
CA LEU A 448 26.57 -17.93 -18.92
C LEU A 448 26.39 -16.44 -19.24
N ASP A 449 27.31 -15.61 -18.78
CA ASP A 449 27.24 -14.13 -18.88
C ASP A 449 25.92 -13.57 -18.27
N ASP A 450 25.61 -14.02 -17.05
CA ASP A 450 24.40 -13.67 -16.28
C ASP A 450 23.06 -14.02 -16.98
N ARG A 451 23.06 -14.94 -17.93
CA ARG A 451 21.82 -15.50 -18.50
C ARG A 451 21.14 -16.48 -17.56
N LEU A 452 21.87 -17.12 -16.68
CA LEU A 452 21.32 -17.98 -15.64
C LEU A 452 21.74 -17.45 -14.28
N LEU A 453 20.76 -17.01 -13.49
CA LEU A 453 20.95 -16.44 -12.15
C LEU A 453 20.31 -17.35 -11.11
N LEU A 454 21.07 -17.80 -10.12
CA LEU A 454 20.60 -18.56 -8.97
C LEU A 454 20.71 -17.70 -7.72
N THR A 455 19.59 -17.28 -7.17
CA THR A 455 19.53 -16.55 -5.89
C THR A 455 19.34 -17.52 -4.74
N LEU A 456 20.27 -17.51 -3.80
CA LEU A 456 20.20 -18.23 -2.53
C LEU A 456 20.17 -17.20 -1.42
N GLY A 457 19.13 -17.28 -0.58
CA GLY A 457 18.97 -16.36 0.54
C GLY A 457 18.50 -17.07 1.79
N ALA A 458 18.84 -16.51 2.93
CA ALA A 458 18.31 -16.93 4.22
C ALA A 458 18.17 -15.73 5.16
N ARG A 459 17.07 -15.71 5.90
CA ARG A 459 16.85 -14.74 6.96
C ARG A 459 16.71 -15.43 8.30
N TYR A 460 17.47 -14.99 9.28
CA TYR A 460 17.33 -15.39 10.69
C TYR A 460 16.56 -14.30 11.43
N GLN A 461 15.30 -14.55 11.76
CA GLN A 461 14.39 -13.54 12.27
C GLN A 461 13.88 -13.90 13.66
N ASN A 462 13.89 -12.90 14.55
CA ASN A 462 13.27 -12.94 15.87
C ASN A 462 12.08 -11.98 15.91
N VAL A 463 10.95 -12.47 16.43
CA VAL A 463 9.73 -11.70 16.65
C VAL A 463 9.38 -11.74 18.12
N VAL A 464 9.27 -10.58 18.76
CA VAL A 464 8.85 -10.43 20.15
C VAL A 464 7.61 -9.53 20.20
N LEU A 465 6.53 -10.07 20.77
CA LEU A 465 5.31 -9.32 21.05
C LEU A 465 5.02 -9.39 22.55
N ARG A 466 4.70 -8.24 23.14
CA ARG A 466 4.25 -8.13 24.54
C ARG A 466 2.97 -7.32 24.58
N ASN A 467 1.94 -7.85 25.24
CA ASN A 467 0.68 -7.17 25.45
C ASN A 467 0.56 -6.70 26.89
N TYR A 468 -0.11 -5.57 27.07
CA TYR A 468 -0.28 -4.92 28.37
C TYR A 468 -1.74 -4.56 28.59
N SER A 469 -2.16 -4.54 29.84
CA SER A 469 -3.48 -4.08 30.23
C SER A 469 -3.61 -2.57 29.96
N ASN A 470 -4.59 -2.17 29.18
CA ASN A 470 -4.92 -0.76 28.94
C ASN A 470 -5.40 -0.01 30.21
N ALA A 471 -5.87 -0.73 31.22
CA ALA A 471 -6.33 -0.14 32.48
C ALA A 471 -5.20 0.11 33.48
N THR A 472 -4.16 -0.74 33.50
CA THR A 472 -3.09 -0.70 34.53
C THR A 472 -1.69 -0.52 33.95
N GLY A 473 -1.47 -0.75 32.64
CA GLY A 473 -0.17 -0.77 32.02
C GLY A 473 0.70 -1.99 32.41
N ALA A 474 0.17 -2.93 33.19
CA ALA A 474 0.88 -4.15 33.55
C ALA A 474 0.90 -5.12 32.38
N GLU A 475 2.00 -5.87 32.22
CA GLU A 475 2.11 -6.93 31.19
C GLU A 475 1.03 -7.98 31.45
N THR A 476 0.29 -8.35 30.38
CA THR A 476 -0.76 -9.36 30.47
C THR A 476 -0.10 -10.74 30.64
N PRO A 477 -0.45 -11.50 31.67
CA PRO A 477 0.12 -12.83 31.89
C PRO A 477 -0.03 -13.73 30.65
N ASN A 478 0.98 -14.54 30.36
CA ASN A 478 1.05 -15.50 29.26
C ASN A 478 0.90 -14.91 27.83
N SER A 479 0.88 -13.58 27.69
CA SER A 479 0.71 -12.92 26.38
C SER A 479 2.04 -12.62 25.68
N ARG A 480 3.18 -12.95 26.32
CA ARG A 480 4.50 -12.76 25.71
C ARG A 480 4.73 -13.78 24.62
N TYR A 481 5.01 -13.30 23.44
CA TYR A 481 5.48 -14.05 22.30
C TYR A 481 6.95 -13.73 22.05
N ASP A 482 7.81 -14.74 21.89
CA ASP A 482 9.25 -14.58 21.62
C ASP A 482 9.72 -15.80 20.83
N GLN A 483 9.77 -15.67 19.51
CA GLN A 483 10.08 -16.78 18.62
C GLN A 483 11.14 -16.37 17.61
N THR A 484 11.98 -17.33 17.23
CA THR A 484 13.05 -17.15 16.25
C THR A 484 13.00 -18.25 15.20
N ARG A 485 13.19 -17.88 13.92
CA ARG A 485 13.20 -18.83 12.81
C ARG A 485 14.20 -18.44 11.73
N TRP A 486 14.73 -19.47 11.07
CA TRP A 486 15.36 -19.37 9.77
C TRP A 486 14.33 -19.49 8.66
N MET A 487 14.45 -18.64 7.65
CA MET A 487 13.61 -18.61 6.47
C MET A 487 14.49 -18.64 5.22
N PRO A 488 14.58 -19.80 4.55
CA PRO A 488 15.30 -19.89 3.29
C PRO A 488 14.48 -19.29 2.15
N THR A 489 15.20 -18.82 1.14
CA THR A 489 14.65 -18.40 -0.14
C THR A 489 15.55 -18.93 -1.25
N TYR A 490 14.94 -19.51 -2.26
CA TYR A 490 15.61 -19.99 -3.44
C TYR A 490 14.96 -19.39 -4.67
N GLY A 491 15.76 -18.95 -5.62
CA GLY A 491 15.23 -18.39 -6.84
C GLY A 491 16.12 -18.66 -8.03
N LEU A 492 15.52 -18.88 -9.18
CA LEU A 492 16.20 -19.11 -10.44
C LEU A 492 15.63 -18.17 -11.49
N VAL A 493 16.50 -17.52 -12.27
CA VAL A 493 16.13 -16.76 -13.47
C VAL A 493 16.91 -17.32 -14.63
N TYR A 494 16.24 -17.56 -15.75
CA TYR A 494 16.85 -17.92 -17.02
C TYR A 494 16.42 -16.94 -18.11
N LYS A 495 17.35 -16.11 -18.55
CA LYS A 495 17.18 -15.17 -19.68
C LYS A 495 17.35 -15.92 -20.98
N ALA A 496 16.24 -16.43 -21.51
CA ALA A 496 16.26 -17.18 -22.76
C ALA A 496 16.62 -16.28 -23.94
N TRP A 497 16.12 -15.04 -23.92
CA TRP A 497 16.43 -13.93 -24.82
C TRP A 497 16.59 -12.66 -23.97
N ASP A 498 17.12 -11.62 -24.54
CA ASP A 498 17.30 -10.34 -23.84
C ASP A 498 15.95 -9.75 -23.39
N GLU A 499 14.87 -10.04 -24.14
CA GLU A 499 13.51 -9.57 -23.89
C GLU A 499 12.66 -10.53 -23.06
N VAL A 500 13.14 -11.75 -22.72
CA VAL A 500 12.33 -12.78 -22.05
C VAL A 500 13.12 -13.50 -20.98
N SER A 501 12.62 -13.43 -19.74
CA SER A 501 13.15 -14.15 -18.58
C SER A 501 12.13 -15.13 -18.04
N PHE A 502 12.51 -16.39 -17.89
CA PHE A 502 11.76 -17.39 -17.09
C PHE A 502 12.30 -17.39 -15.67
N TYR A 503 11.42 -17.57 -14.70
CA TYR A 503 11.85 -17.66 -13.31
C TYR A 503 11.06 -18.70 -12.51
N ALA A 504 11.68 -19.13 -11.42
CA ALA A 504 11.05 -19.93 -10.38
C ALA A 504 11.57 -19.51 -9.03
N ASN A 505 10.71 -19.54 -8.00
CA ASN A 505 11.12 -19.27 -6.64
C ASN A 505 10.41 -20.15 -5.61
N HIS A 506 11.10 -20.29 -4.47
CA HIS A 506 10.53 -20.72 -3.19
C HIS A 506 10.83 -19.65 -2.17
N THR A 507 9.78 -19.13 -1.53
CA THR A 507 9.87 -18.08 -0.51
C THR A 507 8.99 -18.44 0.70
N GLU A 508 9.34 -17.87 1.84
CA GLU A 508 8.62 -18.09 3.08
C GLU A 508 8.22 -16.77 3.73
N ALA A 509 7.21 -16.79 4.61
CA ALA A 509 6.81 -15.64 5.41
C ALA A 509 6.47 -16.07 6.84
N LEU A 510 6.79 -15.21 7.80
CA LEU A 510 6.45 -15.39 9.20
C LEU A 510 5.45 -14.35 9.65
N GLN A 511 4.46 -14.82 10.42
CA GLN A 511 3.55 -13.96 11.16
C GLN A 511 3.55 -14.38 12.63
N PRO A 512 3.40 -13.45 13.58
CA PRO A 512 3.17 -13.81 14.98
C PRO A 512 1.95 -14.72 15.11
N GLY A 513 2.03 -15.70 15.99
CA GLY A 513 0.88 -16.51 16.36
C GLY A 513 -0.21 -15.66 16.99
N GLN A 514 -1.46 -16.04 16.79
CA GLN A 514 -2.60 -15.37 17.38
C GLN A 514 -2.73 -15.75 18.86
N ALA A 515 -3.14 -14.80 19.71
CA ALA A 515 -3.52 -15.13 21.07
C ALA A 515 -4.80 -16.01 21.06
N ALA A 516 -4.80 -17.06 21.87
CA ALA A 516 -5.96 -17.94 21.99
C ALA A 516 -7.21 -17.17 22.41
N PRO A 517 -8.35 -17.31 21.72
CA PRO A 517 -9.55 -16.52 21.94
C PRO A 517 -10.25 -16.88 23.26
N LYS A 518 -11.11 -15.99 23.74
CA LYS A 518 -11.96 -16.26 24.91
C LYS A 518 -12.85 -17.50 24.67
N GLY A 519 -12.98 -18.34 25.68
CA GLY A 519 -13.74 -19.59 25.58
C GLY A 519 -12.90 -20.79 25.20
N THR A 520 -11.56 -20.70 25.35
CA THR A 520 -10.62 -21.81 25.18
C THR A 520 -9.86 -22.07 26.47
N THR A 521 -9.32 -23.29 26.62
CA THR A 521 -8.52 -23.71 27.79
C THR A 521 -7.24 -22.87 27.92
N ASN A 522 -6.69 -22.43 26.81
CA ASN A 522 -5.47 -21.62 26.72
C ASN A 522 -5.73 -20.16 26.41
N TYR A 523 -6.89 -19.61 26.84
CA TYR A 523 -7.25 -18.21 26.60
C TYR A 523 -6.12 -17.23 26.93
N GLY A 524 -5.78 -16.37 25.99
CA GLY A 524 -4.76 -15.34 26.12
C GLY A 524 -3.34 -15.84 25.89
N GLU A 525 -3.10 -17.16 25.79
CA GLU A 525 -1.78 -17.68 25.44
C GLU A 525 -1.45 -17.37 23.98
N SER A 526 -0.22 -16.93 23.73
CA SER A 526 0.30 -16.76 22.37
C SER A 526 0.61 -18.14 21.77
N THR A 527 0.04 -18.38 20.59
CA THR A 527 0.26 -19.63 19.84
C THR A 527 1.59 -19.61 19.09
N ASP A 528 1.96 -20.74 18.48
CA ASP A 528 3.14 -20.87 17.64
C ASP A 528 3.12 -19.90 16.45
N ILE A 529 4.31 -19.66 15.89
CA ILE A 529 4.52 -18.82 14.71
C ILE A 529 3.77 -19.37 13.51
N ILE A 530 3.07 -18.52 12.80
CA ILE A 530 2.45 -18.85 11.51
C ILE A 530 3.53 -18.79 10.45
N HIS A 531 3.92 -19.93 9.93
CA HIS A 531 4.95 -20.08 8.93
C HIS A 531 4.35 -20.45 7.58
N SER A 532 4.28 -19.48 6.69
CA SER A 532 3.71 -19.63 5.36
C SER A 532 4.77 -19.92 4.32
N LYS A 533 4.43 -20.69 3.29
CA LYS A 533 5.34 -21.09 2.20
C LYS A 533 4.71 -20.81 0.85
N GLN A 534 5.55 -20.36 -0.07
CA GLN A 534 5.17 -20.09 -1.46
C GLN A 534 6.11 -20.80 -2.42
N ASN A 535 5.53 -21.33 -3.52
CA ASN A 535 6.23 -21.68 -4.74
C ASN A 535 5.64 -20.90 -5.89
N GLU A 536 6.49 -20.40 -6.78
CA GLU A 536 6.06 -19.60 -7.92
C GLU A 536 6.95 -19.91 -9.13
N VAL A 537 6.34 -19.94 -10.31
CA VAL A 537 7.02 -19.99 -11.60
C VAL A 537 6.39 -18.95 -12.52
N GLY A 538 7.18 -18.36 -13.40
CA GLY A 538 6.64 -17.36 -14.30
C GLY A 538 7.55 -17.00 -15.45
N VAL A 539 7.05 -16.09 -16.27
CA VAL A 539 7.78 -15.48 -17.39
C VAL A 539 7.60 -13.98 -17.32
N LYS A 540 8.66 -13.25 -17.63
CA LYS A 540 8.67 -11.79 -17.72
C LYS A 540 9.16 -11.40 -19.11
N MET A 541 8.61 -10.32 -19.64
CA MET A 541 8.88 -9.85 -20.99
C MET A 541 9.12 -8.34 -20.96
N ASP A 542 10.11 -7.90 -21.73
CA ASP A 542 10.41 -6.50 -21.98
C ASP A 542 10.88 -6.32 -23.43
N TYR A 543 9.94 -5.93 -24.30
CA TYR A 543 10.20 -5.66 -25.70
C TYR A 543 10.44 -4.16 -25.97
N GLY A 544 10.81 -3.39 -24.94
CA GLY A 544 11.08 -1.96 -25.03
C GLY A 544 9.82 -1.09 -25.17
N ARG A 545 8.80 -1.53 -25.92
CA ARG A 545 7.51 -0.84 -26.06
C ARG A 545 6.37 -1.50 -25.28
N ILE A 546 6.49 -2.77 -25.02
CA ILE A 546 5.52 -3.58 -24.27
C ILE A 546 6.31 -4.39 -23.26
N GLY A 547 5.91 -4.29 -22.02
CA GLY A 547 6.40 -5.13 -20.91
C GLY A 547 5.26 -5.91 -20.29
N GLY A 548 5.63 -6.93 -19.52
CA GLY A 548 4.62 -7.70 -18.80
C GLY A 548 5.18 -8.93 -18.09
N SER A 549 4.31 -9.59 -17.34
CA SER A 549 4.62 -10.82 -16.63
C SER A 549 3.43 -11.76 -16.56
N LEU A 550 3.71 -13.04 -16.56
CA LEU A 550 2.76 -14.10 -16.24
C LEU A 550 3.35 -14.94 -15.11
N ALA A 551 2.61 -15.10 -14.02
CA ALA A 551 3.02 -15.86 -12.85
C ALA A 551 1.99 -16.93 -12.50
N LEU A 552 2.47 -18.11 -12.09
CA LEU A 552 1.70 -19.19 -11.49
C LEU A 552 2.25 -19.42 -10.09
N TYR A 553 1.39 -19.34 -9.07
CA TYR A 553 1.83 -19.46 -7.69
C TYR A 553 0.95 -20.40 -6.86
N GLU A 554 1.53 -20.94 -5.79
CA GLU A 554 0.84 -21.58 -4.68
C GLU A 554 1.39 -21.02 -3.36
N ILE A 555 0.49 -20.54 -2.50
CA ILE A 555 0.79 -20.11 -1.13
C ILE A 555 0.00 -20.96 -0.14
N LYS A 556 0.68 -21.52 0.87
CA LYS A 556 0.08 -22.22 1.99
C LYS A 556 0.31 -21.46 3.27
N LYS A 557 -0.77 -21.14 3.98
CA LYS A 557 -0.77 -20.42 5.25
C LYS A 557 -1.45 -21.25 6.32
N PRO A 558 -0.77 -21.60 7.42
CA PRO A 558 -1.41 -22.16 8.58
C PRO A 558 -2.46 -21.23 9.20
N SER A 559 -3.53 -21.79 9.75
CA SER A 559 -4.60 -21.05 10.42
C SER A 559 -4.98 -21.70 11.74
N GLY A 560 -5.62 -20.94 12.64
CA GLY A 560 -6.03 -21.43 13.95
C GLY A 560 -7.49 -21.85 13.97
N PHE A 561 -7.79 -22.87 14.78
CA PHE A 561 -9.15 -23.26 15.14
C PHE A 561 -9.22 -23.91 16.52
N ASN A 562 -10.43 -24.04 17.06
CA ASN A 562 -10.70 -24.70 18.33
C ASN A 562 -10.68 -26.23 18.16
N VAL A 563 -9.84 -26.90 18.91
CA VAL A 563 -9.79 -28.39 18.99
C VAL A 563 -10.55 -28.84 20.23
N ALA A 564 -11.61 -29.61 20.05
CA ALA A 564 -12.41 -30.13 21.14
C ALA A 564 -11.56 -31.11 22.03
N SER A 565 -11.80 -31.06 23.34
CA SER A 565 -11.11 -31.95 24.29
C SER A 565 -11.60 -33.42 24.24
N GLY A 566 -12.75 -33.65 23.60
CA GLY A 566 -13.48 -34.94 23.68
C GLY A 566 -14.38 -35.07 24.90
N ASP A 567 -14.25 -34.19 25.88
CA ASP A 567 -15.10 -34.06 27.05
C ASP A 567 -16.03 -32.82 26.87
N PRO A 568 -17.38 -33.01 26.88
CA PRO A 568 -18.32 -31.91 26.69
C PRO A 568 -18.23 -30.77 27.73
N ASP A 569 -17.74 -31.09 28.92
CA ASP A 569 -17.61 -30.15 30.04
C ASP A 569 -16.26 -29.39 30.02
N THR A 570 -15.36 -29.77 29.14
CA THR A 570 -14.05 -29.12 28.99
C THR A 570 -14.02 -28.18 27.78
N LEU A 571 -13.61 -26.91 28.00
CA LEU A 571 -13.45 -25.94 26.92
C LEU A 571 -12.47 -26.46 25.85
N PRO A 572 -12.69 -26.14 24.57
CA PRO A 572 -11.76 -26.48 23.50
C PRO A 572 -10.41 -25.78 23.67
N THR A 573 -9.37 -26.29 23.07
CA THR A 573 -8.04 -25.68 23.01
C THR A 573 -7.81 -25.05 21.65
N TRP A 574 -7.40 -23.80 21.60
CA TRP A 574 -7.01 -23.12 20.36
C TRP A 574 -5.65 -23.62 19.89
N LYS A 575 -5.55 -24.04 18.62
CA LYS A 575 -4.30 -24.51 17.98
C LYS A 575 -4.15 -23.96 16.58
N ILE A 576 -2.91 -23.74 16.12
CA ILE A 576 -2.56 -23.48 14.73
C ILE A 576 -2.41 -24.84 14.02
N ASP A 577 -3.52 -25.42 13.62
CA ASP A 577 -3.59 -26.73 12.99
C ASP A 577 -4.49 -26.73 11.74
N GLY A 578 -4.96 -25.57 11.32
CA GLY A 578 -5.65 -25.34 10.05
C GLY A 578 -4.70 -24.96 8.93
N GLU A 579 -5.20 -24.93 7.72
CA GLU A 579 -4.46 -24.47 6.55
C GLU A 579 -5.40 -23.84 5.51
N GLN A 580 -4.97 -22.69 4.98
CA GLN A 580 -5.51 -22.07 3.76
C GLN A 580 -4.45 -22.19 2.66
N ARG A 581 -4.87 -22.62 1.48
CA ARG A 581 -4.05 -22.70 0.27
C ARG A 581 -4.64 -21.82 -0.81
N ASN A 582 -3.85 -20.89 -1.34
CA ASN A 582 -4.24 -20.07 -2.49
C ASN A 582 -3.31 -20.40 -3.67
N ARG A 583 -3.89 -20.82 -4.78
CA ARG A 583 -3.23 -20.99 -6.08
C ARG A 583 -3.75 -19.93 -7.01
N GLY A 584 -2.88 -19.42 -7.89
CA GLY A 584 -3.36 -18.40 -8.81
C GLY A 584 -2.52 -18.25 -10.04
N ILE A 585 -3.13 -17.54 -11.00
CA ILE A 585 -2.54 -17.08 -12.25
C ILE A 585 -2.62 -15.57 -12.23
N GLU A 586 -1.50 -14.88 -12.42
CA GLU A 586 -1.44 -13.42 -12.53
C GLU A 586 -0.83 -13.02 -13.86
N LEU A 587 -1.50 -12.13 -14.57
CA LEU A 587 -1.04 -11.51 -15.81
C LEU A 587 -0.95 -10.00 -15.61
N ASN A 588 0.20 -9.41 -15.98
CA ASN A 588 0.37 -7.96 -16.10
C ASN A 588 0.91 -7.65 -17.49
N VAL A 589 0.36 -6.63 -18.14
CA VAL A 589 0.80 -6.12 -19.45
C VAL A 589 0.73 -4.61 -19.41
N PHE A 590 1.82 -3.95 -19.79
CA PHE A 590 1.89 -2.48 -19.81
C PHE A 590 2.76 -1.99 -20.98
N GLY A 591 2.57 -0.75 -21.36
CA GLY A 591 3.38 -0.10 -22.39
C GLY A 591 2.57 0.57 -23.49
N GLU A 592 3.22 0.85 -24.60
CA GLU A 592 2.68 1.57 -25.75
C GLU A 592 2.78 0.72 -27.04
N PRO A 593 1.84 -0.23 -27.24
CA PRO A 593 1.89 -1.13 -28.41
C PRO A 593 1.84 -0.40 -29.75
N VAL A 594 1.16 0.72 -29.79
CA VAL A 594 1.08 1.62 -30.95
C VAL A 594 1.29 3.04 -30.44
N LEU A 595 2.03 3.85 -31.17
CA LEU A 595 2.35 5.23 -30.78
C LEU A 595 1.06 6.01 -30.45
N GLY A 596 1.01 6.56 -29.24
CA GLY A 596 -0.14 7.27 -28.68
C GLY A 596 -1.21 6.40 -28.05
N LEU A 597 -1.07 5.05 -28.04
CA LEU A 597 -1.95 4.13 -27.31
C LEU A 597 -1.17 3.50 -26.16
N ARG A 598 -1.40 3.92 -24.94
CA ARG A 598 -0.80 3.36 -23.73
C ARG A 598 -1.81 2.43 -23.05
N LEU A 599 -1.34 1.26 -22.66
CA LEU A 599 -2.13 0.23 -21.98
C LEU A 599 -1.51 -0.12 -20.63
N ASN A 600 -2.38 -0.38 -19.65
CA ASN A 600 -2.05 -0.96 -18.36
C ASN A 600 -3.13 -2.00 -18.04
N GLY A 601 -2.79 -3.28 -18.17
CA GLY A 601 -3.70 -4.39 -17.95
C GLY A 601 -3.18 -5.32 -16.87
N SER A 602 -4.04 -5.70 -15.93
CA SER A 602 -3.74 -6.68 -14.90
C SER A 602 -4.93 -7.61 -14.71
N ALA A 603 -4.67 -8.92 -14.60
CA ALA A 603 -5.71 -9.92 -14.34
C ALA A 603 -5.16 -10.97 -13.38
N THR A 604 -5.98 -11.38 -12.42
CA THR A 604 -5.67 -12.47 -11.51
C THR A 604 -6.85 -13.44 -11.43
N TRP A 605 -6.54 -14.72 -11.38
CA TRP A 605 -7.48 -15.81 -11.05
C TRP A 605 -6.92 -16.54 -9.83
N ILE A 606 -7.75 -16.75 -8.82
CA ILE A 606 -7.36 -17.35 -7.55
C ILE A 606 -8.27 -18.55 -7.26
N ASP A 607 -7.66 -19.72 -7.13
CA ASP A 607 -8.24 -20.92 -6.54
C ASP A 607 -7.81 -20.97 -5.07
N ALA A 608 -8.62 -20.38 -4.21
CA ALA A 608 -8.36 -20.29 -2.78
C ALA A 608 -9.20 -21.34 -2.03
N GLU A 609 -8.58 -22.11 -1.15
CA GLU A 609 -9.20 -23.24 -0.49
C GLU A 609 -8.79 -23.34 0.99
N LEU A 610 -9.76 -23.60 1.85
CA LEU A 610 -9.53 -24.05 3.22
C LEU A 610 -9.23 -25.55 3.20
N THR A 611 -7.95 -25.92 3.15
CA THR A 611 -7.54 -27.35 3.01
C THR A 611 -7.64 -28.11 4.30
N LYS A 612 -7.56 -27.42 5.45
CA LYS A 612 -7.70 -28.03 6.77
C LYS A 612 -8.46 -27.11 7.71
N THR A 613 -9.60 -27.57 8.19
CA THR A 613 -10.49 -26.86 9.12
C THR A 613 -10.88 -27.72 10.32
N GLN A 614 -11.51 -27.12 11.33
CA GLN A 614 -12.00 -27.84 12.50
C GLN A 614 -12.89 -29.03 12.08
N ASN A 615 -12.49 -30.24 12.46
CA ASN A 615 -13.19 -31.49 12.11
C ASN A 615 -13.46 -31.71 10.62
N GLY A 616 -12.74 -30.97 9.74
CA GLY A 616 -12.94 -31.04 8.28
C GLY A 616 -14.24 -30.40 7.79
N ALA A 617 -14.98 -29.68 8.63
CA ALA A 617 -16.34 -29.22 8.33
C ALA A 617 -16.42 -28.28 7.09
N ASN A 618 -15.37 -27.49 6.85
CA ASN A 618 -15.30 -26.54 5.74
C ASN A 618 -14.10 -26.84 4.81
N ASN A 619 -13.59 -28.06 4.81
CA ASN A 619 -12.52 -28.43 3.89
C ASN A 619 -13.03 -28.36 2.44
N GLY A 620 -12.25 -27.76 1.57
CA GLY A 620 -12.62 -27.52 0.16
C GLY A 620 -13.42 -26.26 -0.09
N ASN A 621 -13.81 -25.51 0.96
CA ASN A 621 -14.52 -24.24 0.82
C ASN A 621 -13.54 -23.08 0.57
N ASP A 622 -14.05 -22.04 -0.07
CA ASP A 622 -13.33 -20.78 -0.29
C ASP A 622 -13.16 -20.01 1.03
N PRO A 623 -12.02 -19.37 1.26
CA PRO A 623 -11.85 -18.46 2.39
C PRO A 623 -12.67 -17.20 2.22
N VAL A 624 -13.00 -16.55 3.35
CA VAL A 624 -13.81 -15.33 3.38
C VAL A 624 -13.13 -14.19 2.61
N GLY A 625 -13.92 -13.50 1.79
CA GLY A 625 -13.54 -12.24 1.14
C GLY A 625 -12.55 -12.38 -0.02
N VAL A 626 -12.26 -13.59 -0.50
CA VAL A 626 -11.36 -13.81 -1.64
C VAL A 626 -12.18 -14.04 -2.91
N PRO A 627 -12.14 -13.12 -3.89
CA PRO A 627 -12.80 -13.35 -5.17
C PRO A 627 -12.01 -14.34 -6.04
N ALA A 628 -12.70 -15.17 -6.82
CA ALA A 628 -12.06 -16.12 -7.73
C ALA A 628 -11.30 -15.44 -8.87
N TYR A 629 -11.64 -14.21 -9.22
CA TYR A 629 -10.92 -13.40 -10.19
C TYR A 629 -11.07 -11.91 -9.93
N PHE A 630 -10.05 -11.15 -10.35
CA PHE A 630 -10.09 -9.70 -10.45
C PHE A 630 -9.35 -9.26 -11.72
N MET A 631 -9.88 -8.26 -12.42
CA MET A 631 -9.33 -7.76 -13.68
C MET A 631 -9.39 -6.25 -13.73
N VAL A 632 -8.32 -5.63 -14.20
CA VAL A 632 -8.22 -4.19 -14.47
C VAL A 632 -7.64 -4.00 -15.86
N LEU A 633 -8.25 -3.14 -16.64
CA LEU A 633 -7.71 -2.71 -17.92
C LEU A 633 -7.85 -1.20 -18.05
N GLY A 634 -6.73 -0.52 -18.07
CA GLY A 634 -6.58 0.91 -18.34
C GLY A 634 -6.03 1.14 -19.74
N ALA A 635 -6.56 2.14 -20.43
CA ALA A 635 -6.08 2.58 -21.73
C ALA A 635 -6.07 4.11 -21.81
N GLU A 636 -5.03 4.66 -22.43
CA GLU A 636 -4.94 6.06 -22.80
C GLU A 636 -4.67 6.17 -24.29
N TYR A 637 -5.35 7.09 -24.97
CA TYR A 637 -5.18 7.33 -26.39
C TYR A 637 -5.02 8.81 -26.70
N ASP A 638 -3.91 9.16 -27.37
CA ASP A 638 -3.64 10.52 -27.81
C ASP A 638 -4.46 10.84 -29.06
N ILE A 639 -5.28 11.86 -28.95
CA ILE A 639 -6.19 12.29 -30.03
C ILE A 639 -5.41 13.16 -31.02
N LYS A 640 -4.81 12.55 -32.02
CA LYS A 640 -3.87 13.18 -32.98
C LYS A 640 -4.32 14.51 -33.60
N PRO A 641 -5.62 14.78 -33.90
CA PRO A 641 -6.04 16.08 -34.43
C PRO A 641 -5.89 17.24 -33.45
N VAL A 642 -5.70 16.98 -32.15
CA VAL A 642 -5.58 18.00 -31.11
C VAL A 642 -4.35 17.67 -30.26
N ASP A 643 -3.25 18.39 -30.51
CA ASP A 643 -2.03 18.22 -29.76
C ASP A 643 -2.26 18.33 -28.24
N GLY A 644 -1.66 17.42 -27.47
CA GLY A 644 -1.76 17.38 -26.02
C GLY A 644 -3.07 16.80 -25.46
N LEU A 645 -4.02 16.42 -26.31
CA LEU A 645 -5.29 15.83 -25.87
C LEU A 645 -5.20 14.30 -25.80
N THR A 646 -5.47 13.75 -24.62
CA THR A 646 -5.50 12.29 -24.35
C THR A 646 -6.84 11.91 -23.77
N ALA A 647 -7.49 10.90 -24.33
CA ALA A 647 -8.65 10.23 -23.75
C ALA A 647 -8.19 9.06 -22.87
N THR A 648 -8.86 8.82 -21.75
CA THR A 648 -8.54 7.75 -20.80
C THR A 648 -9.78 6.93 -20.48
N ALA A 649 -9.59 5.61 -20.33
CA ALA A 649 -10.64 4.69 -19.89
C ALA A 649 -10.04 3.60 -19.00
N ARG A 650 -10.78 3.19 -17.96
CA ARG A 650 -10.39 2.07 -17.09
C ARG A 650 -11.63 1.23 -16.76
N VAL A 651 -11.50 -0.07 -16.88
CA VAL A 651 -12.52 -1.04 -16.47
C VAL A 651 -11.97 -1.90 -15.35
N ASN A 652 -12.75 -2.01 -14.27
CA ASN A 652 -12.45 -2.88 -13.14
C ASN A 652 -13.56 -3.93 -13.02
N ARG A 653 -13.20 -5.20 -12.85
CA ARG A 653 -14.15 -6.29 -12.65
C ARG A 653 -13.68 -7.23 -11.56
N SER A 654 -14.55 -7.48 -10.56
CA SER A 654 -14.34 -8.44 -9.47
C SER A 654 -15.36 -9.56 -9.53
N GLY A 655 -14.93 -10.78 -9.19
CA GLY A 655 -15.80 -11.90 -8.90
C GLY A 655 -16.56 -11.74 -7.58
N SER A 656 -17.52 -12.63 -7.32
CA SER A 656 -18.24 -12.71 -6.04
C SER A 656 -17.29 -13.15 -4.91
N GLN A 657 -17.63 -12.83 -3.65
CA GLN A 657 -16.84 -13.15 -2.47
C GLN A 657 -17.73 -13.76 -1.39
N TYR A 658 -17.32 -14.89 -0.81
CA TYR A 658 -18.03 -15.48 0.32
C TYR A 658 -17.81 -14.66 1.60
N VAL A 659 -18.87 -14.56 2.40
CA VAL A 659 -18.84 -13.84 3.70
C VAL A 659 -18.73 -14.80 4.90
N ASN A 660 -18.68 -16.10 4.67
CA ASN A 660 -18.51 -17.08 5.71
C ASN A 660 -17.77 -18.33 5.19
N THR A 661 -17.07 -19.01 6.07
CA THR A 661 -16.29 -20.23 5.73
C THR A 661 -17.14 -21.42 5.31
N ALA A 662 -18.44 -21.41 5.62
CA ALA A 662 -19.38 -22.44 5.15
C ALA A 662 -19.85 -22.24 3.70
N ASN A 663 -19.45 -21.14 3.05
CA ASN A 663 -19.80 -20.76 1.69
C ASN A 663 -21.32 -20.70 1.40
N THR A 664 -22.11 -20.36 2.40
CA THR A 664 -23.58 -20.27 2.28
C THR A 664 -24.08 -18.90 1.90
N ARG A 665 -23.26 -17.85 2.08
CA ARG A 665 -23.58 -16.45 1.77
C ARG A 665 -22.42 -15.80 1.04
N LYS A 666 -22.72 -14.97 0.05
CA LYS A 666 -21.73 -14.23 -0.72
C LYS A 666 -22.25 -12.86 -1.14
N ILE A 667 -21.34 -11.90 -1.30
CA ILE A 667 -21.60 -10.65 -2.02
C ILE A 667 -21.37 -10.91 -3.53
N ASP A 668 -22.12 -10.22 -4.37
CA ASP A 668 -22.01 -10.34 -5.82
C ASP A 668 -20.75 -9.66 -6.36
N GLY A 669 -20.28 -10.12 -7.52
CA GLY A 669 -19.23 -9.46 -8.28
C GLY A 669 -19.74 -8.16 -8.90
N TYR A 670 -18.81 -7.26 -9.23
CA TYR A 670 -19.16 -5.96 -9.81
C TYR A 670 -18.26 -5.61 -11.00
N THR A 671 -18.72 -4.62 -11.79
CA THR A 671 -17.94 -4.02 -12.87
C THR A 671 -18.09 -2.51 -12.83
N THR A 672 -16.98 -1.77 -12.78
CA THR A 672 -16.98 -0.32 -12.89
C THR A 672 -16.24 0.14 -14.14
N LEU A 673 -16.66 1.28 -14.67
CA LEU A 673 -16.03 1.96 -15.79
C LEU A 673 -15.68 3.40 -15.37
N ASP A 674 -14.44 3.76 -15.58
CA ASP A 674 -13.92 5.11 -15.37
C ASP A 674 -13.54 5.71 -16.72
N LEU A 675 -13.90 6.96 -16.97
CA LEU A 675 -13.58 7.69 -18.19
C LEU A 675 -12.98 9.05 -17.88
N GLY A 676 -12.05 9.51 -18.71
CA GLY A 676 -11.42 10.80 -18.50
C GLY A 676 -10.79 11.38 -19.74
N VAL A 677 -10.36 12.62 -19.60
CA VAL A 677 -9.63 13.39 -20.62
C VAL A 677 -8.51 14.15 -19.90
N ARG A 678 -7.33 14.14 -20.49
CA ARG A 678 -6.19 14.97 -20.12
C ARG A 678 -5.82 15.88 -21.29
N TYR A 679 -5.61 17.17 -21.00
CA TYR A 679 -5.18 18.12 -21.99
C TYR A 679 -3.96 18.91 -21.50
N LYS A 680 -2.85 18.74 -22.21
CA LYS A 680 -1.57 19.43 -21.99
C LYS A 680 -1.42 20.60 -22.95
N MET A 681 -1.18 21.77 -22.43
CA MET A 681 -0.96 23.00 -23.19
C MET A 681 0.44 23.56 -22.91
N GLN A 682 1.24 23.69 -23.95
CA GLN A 682 2.46 24.49 -23.92
C GLN A 682 2.10 25.96 -24.03
N LEU A 683 2.40 26.79 -23.03
CA LEU A 683 1.97 28.19 -22.98
C LEU A 683 2.96 29.15 -23.59
N ASN A 684 4.25 28.81 -23.66
CA ASN A 684 5.30 29.60 -24.28
C ASN A 684 6.52 28.76 -24.64
N GLN A 685 7.52 29.33 -25.30
CA GLN A 685 8.78 28.69 -25.66
C GLN A 685 9.65 28.30 -24.43
N ALA A 686 9.28 28.73 -23.24
CA ALA A 686 10.03 28.59 -22.00
C ALA A 686 9.59 27.37 -21.16
N ARG A 687 9.15 26.27 -21.77
CA ARG A 687 8.77 25.00 -21.11
C ARG A 687 7.62 25.08 -20.10
N ASN A 688 6.87 26.18 -20.02
CA ASN A 688 5.73 26.27 -19.13
C ASN A 688 4.56 25.41 -19.68
N GLU A 689 4.15 24.44 -18.92
CA GLU A 689 3.08 23.51 -19.29
C GLU A 689 1.89 23.66 -18.34
N MET A 690 0.69 23.75 -18.90
CA MET A 690 -0.54 23.64 -18.13
C MET A 690 -1.25 22.35 -18.49
N THR A 691 -1.53 21.51 -17.49
CA THR A 691 -2.24 20.24 -17.70
C THR A 691 -3.59 20.29 -17.00
N TRP A 692 -4.66 20.09 -17.80
CA TRP A 692 -6.02 19.87 -17.30
C TRP A 692 -6.35 18.40 -17.30
N ARG A 693 -7.04 17.93 -16.25
CA ARG A 693 -7.53 16.58 -16.15
C ARG A 693 -8.98 16.62 -15.71
N VAL A 694 -9.84 15.91 -16.42
CA VAL A 694 -11.25 15.72 -16.08
C VAL A 694 -11.52 14.22 -16.13
N GLY A 695 -12.01 13.67 -15.05
CA GLY A 695 -12.32 12.25 -14.93
C GLY A 695 -13.66 12.01 -14.24
N VAL A 696 -14.30 10.93 -14.57
CA VAL A 696 -15.47 10.41 -13.88
C VAL A 696 -15.23 8.94 -13.56
N ASP A 697 -15.11 8.63 -12.29
CA ASP A 697 -15.01 7.26 -11.81
C ASP A 697 -16.42 6.67 -11.64
N ASN A 698 -16.55 5.37 -11.84
CA ASN A 698 -17.84 4.65 -11.83
C ASN A 698 -18.92 5.37 -12.66
N VAL A 699 -18.66 5.60 -13.94
CA VAL A 699 -19.55 6.32 -14.87
C VAL A 699 -20.96 5.72 -14.90
N THR A 700 -21.05 4.39 -14.84
CA THR A 700 -22.31 3.65 -14.84
C THR A 700 -23.12 3.81 -13.56
N ASN A 701 -22.51 4.38 -12.49
CA ASN A 701 -23.09 4.55 -11.17
C ASN A 701 -23.57 3.22 -10.57
N GLU A 702 -22.74 2.17 -10.73
CA GLU A 702 -22.98 0.85 -10.14
C GLU A 702 -23.03 0.93 -8.63
N ASN A 703 -24.09 0.38 -8.01
CA ASN A 703 -24.18 0.18 -6.56
C ASN A 703 -23.72 -1.24 -6.23
N TYR A 704 -22.69 -1.37 -5.42
CA TYR A 704 -22.09 -2.67 -5.16
C TYR A 704 -21.44 -2.77 -3.78
N TRP A 705 -21.37 -4.00 -3.26
CA TRP A 705 -20.50 -4.34 -2.15
C TRP A 705 -19.12 -4.65 -2.71
N ALA A 706 -18.12 -3.85 -2.35
CA ALA A 706 -16.76 -3.98 -2.90
C ALA A 706 -15.97 -5.11 -2.26
N SER A 707 -16.21 -5.36 -0.96
CA SER A 707 -15.37 -6.27 -0.20
C SER A 707 -16.02 -6.75 1.10
N VAL A 708 -15.38 -7.77 1.67
CA VAL A 708 -15.73 -8.38 2.96
C VAL A 708 -14.46 -8.36 3.84
N ASP A 709 -14.58 -8.06 5.12
CA ASP A 709 -13.47 -8.22 6.07
C ASP A 709 -13.09 -9.71 6.25
N ASP A 710 -11.87 -9.98 6.73
CA ASP A 710 -11.39 -11.36 6.86
C ASP A 710 -12.20 -12.21 7.86
N GLY A 711 -12.95 -11.57 8.75
CA GLY A 711 -13.83 -12.23 9.72
C GLY A 711 -15.24 -12.51 9.20
N GLY A 712 -15.62 -11.97 8.03
CA GLY A 712 -16.98 -12.07 7.51
C GLY A 712 -18.02 -11.35 8.33
N THR A 713 -17.58 -10.38 9.13
CA THR A 713 -18.43 -9.59 10.02
C THR A 713 -18.96 -8.34 9.33
N TYR A 714 -18.13 -7.71 8.50
CA TYR A 714 -18.42 -6.46 7.82
C TYR A 714 -18.35 -6.60 6.30
N ILE A 715 -19.30 -5.97 5.63
CA ILE A 715 -19.27 -5.73 4.19
C ILE A 715 -19.11 -4.23 3.92
N TYR A 716 -18.37 -3.87 2.88
CA TYR A 716 -18.01 -2.49 2.58
C TYR A 716 -18.50 -2.08 1.20
N GLN A 717 -19.06 -0.89 1.12
CA GLN A 717 -19.62 -0.34 -0.11
C GLN A 717 -18.52 0.19 -1.04
N GLY A 718 -18.76 0.09 -2.34
CA GLY A 718 -17.86 0.58 -3.37
C GLY A 718 -17.97 2.09 -3.61
N GLU A 719 -17.15 2.57 -4.52
CA GLU A 719 -17.05 3.97 -4.89
C GLU A 719 -18.31 4.45 -5.62
N PRO A 720 -18.90 5.60 -5.22
CA PRO A 720 -19.95 6.26 -5.99
C PRO A 720 -19.41 6.87 -7.27
N ARG A 721 -20.29 7.21 -8.22
CA ARG A 721 -19.89 8.00 -9.37
C ARG A 721 -19.29 9.33 -8.92
N THR A 722 -18.01 9.54 -9.25
CA THR A 722 -17.17 10.61 -8.73
C THR A 722 -16.60 11.44 -9.87
N LEU A 723 -16.98 12.72 -9.95
CA LEU A 723 -16.34 13.68 -10.88
C LEU A 723 -15.05 14.20 -10.23
N LYS A 724 -13.96 14.15 -10.96
CA LYS A 724 -12.64 14.72 -10.60
C LYS A 724 -12.20 15.72 -11.65
N VAL A 725 -11.78 16.89 -11.24
CA VAL A 725 -11.19 17.92 -12.13
C VAL A 725 -9.92 18.43 -11.48
N SER A 726 -8.84 18.49 -12.22
CA SER A 726 -7.61 19.13 -11.74
C SER A 726 -6.92 19.94 -12.82
N MET A 727 -6.18 20.93 -12.37
CA MET A 727 -5.27 21.71 -13.19
C MET A 727 -3.92 21.76 -12.49
N SER A 728 -2.86 21.48 -13.21
CA SER A 728 -1.48 21.73 -12.78
C SER A 728 -0.79 22.68 -13.72
N TYR A 729 0.08 23.52 -13.18
CA TYR A 729 0.91 24.44 -13.92
C TYR A 729 2.38 24.24 -13.54
N ASP A 730 3.19 23.91 -14.53
CA ASP A 730 4.63 23.74 -14.43
C ASP A 730 5.33 24.99 -14.96
N PHE A 731 6.24 25.60 -14.14
CA PHE A 731 6.98 26.81 -14.44
C PHE A 731 8.31 26.52 -15.13
#